data_b071e68cacbaad5a572351c8568c8d7b
#
_entry.id   b071e68cacbaad5a572351c8568c8d7b
#
_cell.length_a   1.000
_cell.length_b   1.000
_cell.length_c   1.000
_cell.angle_alpha   90.00
_cell.angle_beta   90.00
_cell.angle_gamma   90.00
#
_symmetry.space_group_name_H-M   'P 1'
#
loop_
_entity.id
_entity.type
_entity.pdbx_description
1 polymer ?
#
loop_
_entity_poly.entity_id
_entity_poly.type
_entity_poly.pdbx_seq_one_letter_code
_entity_poly.pdbx_strand_id
1 'polypeptide(L)'
;MTSGQPGTGNARPTPAGAAGESQPATTAAAGTPTQPARTSDKAPAETTADQSPPVGGDTTAATPNGDAGADRATSGAASKDTARHGDKQGNAAKKDDAAKDSKPAKDSGTAKDSGTAKDAKADGADATDKADSEAKPVGPERWEAFASAPEPRPSIFTRAGRAVGRFLIHEWTLAALGALALAVLMTWPTLRYPRYTLPQDYWDPSLQAWQMAWSGHILLAEPARLWQSNTFFPELWSFAFSDTLLGYAPAGMLGSGPEDAVLRYNIMFVLAHALATLGAYALARQLGAGRIGAAVAGVSYTYAPWLLAQAGHLHVLSNGGIPLALAMLARGHGWSLRHGYRPERRHDGWVYAGWLVAAWQLSLGFGIGLPFAYFLAGAVLVTAVLFFARRLRTGQAVPFGRRLFAADVLGGVLFAGVGLLMAFPFFKVTELHPYAERTIGDIGLFSPPASGFVTAPGESRIWGGLHEGARAALPWHPEMTLLPGFVLYALAAGGLFFSVWRLRHRLLLLAGVLLTMVFAMGTRFFDGTFTYVPLFEHLPGWSALRTPGRLMLWTTLLLGLLAAGAVTALTDRVRELTAQRIPSWPGPWLRMATLLPLLLVTVEGLNTTPHPVVPTQPAAMRSAEGPMLVLPSSQSLDQHVMLWSTSGFPDVVNGGSGFTPRQLDDVRRVSQSFPDQTSVEYLRTLGVRSVVLLRGQVAGTPWEITIDAPVESLGISRQEVGDAVVYRL
;
A
#
# COMPACT_ATOMS: atom_id res chain seq x y z
N MET A 1 -32.56 -57.67 10.56
CA MET A 1 -33.99 -57.50 10.68
C MET A 1 -34.31 -56.29 9.81
N THR A 2 -34.71 -56.55 8.64
CA THR A 2 -35.98 -56.33 7.91
C THR A 2 -36.18 -54.84 7.59
N SER A 3 -35.96 -54.46 6.36
CA SER A 3 -36.88 -54.36 5.22
C SER A 3 -37.65 -53.03 5.25
N GLY A 4 -37.80 -52.24 4.25
CA GLY A 4 -38.01 -52.43 2.86
C GLY A 4 -38.16 -51.07 2.14
N GLN A 5 -37.76 -51.05 0.89
CA GLN A 5 -38.25 -50.24 -0.20
C GLN A 5 -39.65 -50.74 -0.67
N PRO A 6 -40.40 -50.15 -1.59
CA PRO A 6 -40.11 -49.30 -2.75
C PRO A 6 -41.16 -48.16 -2.98
N GLY A 7 -41.16 -47.28 -3.91
CA GLY A 7 -40.92 -47.28 -5.30
C GLY A 7 -41.70 -46.18 -6.02
N THR A 8 -41.28 -45.84 -7.23
CA THR A 8 -41.98 -45.35 -8.41
C THR A 8 -42.54 -43.91 -8.40
N GLY A 9 -42.41 -43.08 -9.41
CA GLY A 9 -41.94 -43.21 -10.77
C GLY A 9 -42.20 -41.92 -11.55
N ASN A 10 -41.48 -41.71 -12.63
CA ASN A 10 -41.83 -41.11 -13.92
C ASN A 10 -42.46 -39.71 -13.97
N ALA A 11 -42.13 -38.76 -14.81
CA ALA A 11 -41.74 -38.83 -16.20
C ALA A 11 -41.26 -37.45 -16.71
N ARG A 12 -40.33 -37.47 -17.61
CA ARG A 12 -40.14 -36.42 -18.65
C ARG A 12 -41.31 -36.38 -19.61
N PRO A 13 -41.54 -35.25 -20.34
CA PRO A 13 -41.19 -35.28 -21.77
C PRO A 13 -40.60 -33.99 -22.35
N THR A 14 -39.74 -34.14 -23.31
CA THR A 14 -39.51 -33.36 -24.53
C THR A 14 -40.25 -34.09 -25.69
N PRO A 15 -40.30 -33.58 -26.95
CA PRO A 15 -39.95 -32.32 -27.60
C PRO A 15 -40.95 -31.90 -28.75
N ALA A 16 -40.43 -31.10 -29.69
CA ALA A 16 -40.89 -30.79 -31.07
C ALA A 16 -41.68 -29.48 -31.21
N GLY A 17 -41.51 -28.63 -32.21
CA GLY A 17 -40.74 -28.67 -33.44
C GLY A 17 -41.21 -27.50 -34.31
N ALA A 18 -40.25 -27.03 -35.12
CA ALA A 18 -40.31 -26.68 -36.53
C ALA A 18 -40.99 -25.37 -37.02
N ALA A 19 -40.17 -24.66 -37.76
CA ALA A 19 -40.30 -24.19 -39.15
C ALA A 19 -40.82 -22.78 -39.48
N GLY A 20 -40.11 -22.13 -40.38
CA GLY A 20 -40.57 -21.24 -41.41
C GLY A 20 -39.84 -19.89 -41.50
N GLU A 21 -38.75 -19.78 -42.25
CA GLU A 21 -38.63 -19.17 -43.60
C GLU A 21 -39.23 -17.78 -43.79
N SER A 22 -38.40 -16.77 -44.10
CA SER A 22 -38.26 -16.21 -45.46
C SER A 22 -37.47 -14.90 -45.47
N GLN A 23 -36.44 -14.88 -46.31
CA GLN A 23 -35.91 -13.68 -46.99
C GLN A 23 -36.80 -13.33 -48.20
N PRO A 24 -36.76 -12.12 -48.78
CA PRO A 24 -35.77 -11.72 -49.79
C PRO A 24 -35.36 -10.21 -49.75
N ALA A 25 -34.20 -9.82 -50.10
CA ALA A 25 -33.52 -9.62 -51.42
C ALA A 25 -33.84 -8.27 -52.12
N THR A 26 -32.69 -7.67 -52.60
CA THR A 26 -32.46 -6.82 -53.77
C THR A 26 -32.62 -5.30 -53.56
N THR A 27 -31.74 -4.40 -54.02
CA THR A 27 -30.91 -4.27 -55.25
C THR A 27 -29.97 -3.06 -55.08
N ALA A 28 -28.68 -3.13 -55.42
CA ALA A 28 -27.94 -2.63 -56.57
C ALA A 28 -27.84 -1.10 -56.71
N ALA A 29 -26.69 -0.43 -56.92
CA ALA A 29 -25.70 -0.43 -57.99
C ALA A 29 -24.59 0.57 -57.70
N ALA A 30 -23.36 0.26 -57.86
CA ALA A 30 -22.42 0.50 -59.00
C ALA A 30 -21.61 1.81 -58.92
N GLY A 31 -20.28 1.70 -59.01
CA GLY A 31 -19.38 2.76 -59.41
C GLY A 31 -17.93 2.58 -58.97
N THR A 32 -17.13 1.78 -59.68
CA THR A 32 -15.67 1.87 -59.79
C THR A 32 -15.34 2.61 -61.09
N PRO A 33 -14.17 3.21 -61.38
CA PRO A 33 -12.81 2.72 -61.08
C PRO A 33 -11.75 3.87 -60.83
N THR A 34 -10.58 3.59 -60.33
CA THR A 34 -9.25 3.68 -61.00
C THR A 34 -8.12 3.76 -59.97
N GLN A 35 -7.25 2.78 -60.04
CA GLN A 35 -5.83 2.85 -59.57
C GLN A 35 -4.99 3.70 -60.53
N PRO A 36 -3.84 4.28 -60.08
CA PRO A 36 -2.62 3.49 -60.17
C PRO A 36 -1.52 3.70 -59.10
N ALA A 37 -0.74 2.61 -58.98
CA ALA A 37 0.70 2.48 -58.79
C ALA A 37 1.42 2.86 -57.50
N ARG A 38 1.87 1.78 -56.82
CA ARG A 38 3.19 1.51 -56.20
C ARG A 38 3.96 2.63 -55.49
N THR A 39 4.14 2.43 -54.18
CA THR A 39 5.49 2.30 -53.62
C THR A 39 5.44 1.46 -52.32
N SER A 40 6.39 0.58 -52.20
CA SER A 40 6.74 -0.27 -51.09
C SER A 40 7.02 0.53 -49.83
N ASP A 41 6.40 0.14 -48.70
CA ASP A 41 7.11 0.24 -47.45
C ASP A 41 6.55 -0.74 -46.38
N LYS A 42 7.52 -1.28 -45.71
CA LYS A 42 7.54 -2.30 -44.68
C LYS A 42 6.50 -2.15 -43.57
N ALA A 43 5.90 -3.27 -43.19
CA ALA A 43 5.27 -3.47 -41.90
C ALA A 43 6.28 -3.31 -40.75
N PRO A 44 5.92 -2.68 -39.63
CA PRO A 44 6.76 -2.76 -38.46
C PRO A 44 6.47 -4.06 -37.70
N ALA A 45 7.55 -4.80 -37.49
CA ALA A 45 7.58 -5.98 -36.61
C ALA A 45 7.26 -5.58 -35.16
N GLU A 46 6.41 -6.35 -34.53
CA GLU A 46 6.26 -6.38 -33.06
C GLU A 46 7.61 -6.75 -32.45
N THR A 47 8.18 -5.79 -31.72
CA THR A 47 9.41 -6.02 -30.98
C THR A 47 9.01 -6.38 -29.54
N THR A 48 9.02 -7.67 -29.27
CA THR A 48 9.12 -8.21 -27.91
C THR A 48 10.47 -7.79 -27.35
N ALA A 49 10.46 -6.90 -26.35
CA ALA A 49 11.66 -6.48 -25.64
C ALA A 49 11.92 -7.46 -24.49
N ASP A 50 12.67 -8.51 -24.80
CA ASP A 50 13.45 -9.27 -23.82
C ASP A 50 14.91 -8.87 -24.05
N GLN A 51 15.46 -7.98 -23.25
CA GLN A 51 16.88 -7.63 -23.25
C GLN A 51 17.38 -7.48 -21.82
N SER A 52 17.93 -8.58 -21.33
CA SER A 52 19.00 -8.53 -20.35
C SER A 52 20.31 -8.26 -21.10
N PRO A 53 21.18 -7.31 -20.66
CA PRO A 53 22.44 -7.05 -21.35
C PRO A 53 23.45 -8.17 -21.10
N PRO A 54 24.31 -8.50 -22.10
CA PRO A 54 25.30 -9.56 -21.96
C PRO A 54 26.49 -9.07 -21.11
N VAL A 55 26.92 -9.94 -20.22
CA VAL A 55 28.22 -9.84 -19.49
C VAL A 55 29.33 -10.12 -20.48
N GLY A 56 30.20 -9.13 -20.70
CA GLY A 56 31.41 -9.25 -21.51
C GLY A 56 32.52 -9.98 -20.76
N GLY A 57 33.03 -11.02 -21.38
CA GLY A 57 34.18 -11.77 -20.93
C GLY A 57 35.52 -11.13 -21.30
N ASP A 58 36.46 -11.53 -20.51
CA ASP A 58 37.91 -11.27 -20.49
C ASP A 58 38.61 -11.12 -21.84
N THR A 59 39.55 -10.16 -21.87
CA THR A 59 40.88 -10.40 -22.47
C THR A 59 41.95 -9.55 -21.82
N THR A 60 42.99 -10.27 -21.46
CA THR A 60 44.26 -9.95 -20.84
C THR A 60 45.18 -9.04 -21.66
N ALA A 61 46.03 -8.31 -20.87
CA ALA A 61 47.44 -8.03 -21.06
C ALA A 61 47.87 -6.74 -21.78
N ALA A 62 48.53 -5.90 -21.07
CA ALA A 62 49.95 -5.53 -21.16
C ALA A 62 50.20 -4.07 -20.77
N THR A 63 50.93 -3.91 -19.69
CA THR A 63 51.74 -2.71 -19.38
C THR A 63 52.92 -2.60 -20.35
N PRO A 64 53.49 -1.42 -20.64
CA PRO A 64 54.59 -0.96 -19.80
C PRO A 64 54.75 0.58 -19.56
N ASN A 65 55.31 0.87 -18.41
CA ASN A 65 56.18 1.93 -17.95
C ASN A 65 56.60 3.13 -18.83
N GLY A 66 56.75 4.26 -18.16
CA GLY A 66 57.63 5.38 -18.52
C GLY A 66 57.11 6.69 -17.93
N ASP A 67 57.48 7.03 -16.85
CA ASP A 67 58.49 7.85 -16.19
C ASP A 67 58.50 9.35 -16.59
N ALA A 68 58.57 10.19 -15.52
CA ALA A 68 59.30 11.43 -15.33
C ALA A 68 58.70 12.79 -15.62
N GLY A 69 58.78 13.60 -14.59
CA GLY A 69 59.15 15.02 -14.63
C GLY A 69 58.06 15.98 -14.22
N ALA A 70 58.00 16.40 -13.02
CA ALA A 70 58.71 17.47 -12.26
C ALA A 70 58.53 18.87 -12.88
N ASP A 71 58.03 19.70 -12.08
CA ASP A 71 58.44 21.03 -11.57
C ASP A 71 57.29 22.05 -11.51
N ARG A 72 57.02 22.50 -10.32
CA ARG A 72 57.34 23.80 -9.69
C ARG A 72 56.93 25.02 -10.53
N ALA A 73 56.33 26.02 -10.04
CA ALA A 73 56.36 26.75 -8.80
C ALA A 73 55.44 27.98 -8.91
N THR A 74 54.95 28.35 -7.79
CA THR A 74 55.13 29.64 -7.07
C THR A 74 54.25 30.80 -7.43
N SER A 75 53.67 31.25 -6.40
CA SER A 75 53.65 32.59 -5.76
C SER A 75 52.64 33.56 -6.33
N GLY A 76 51.95 34.31 -5.59
CA GLY A 76 52.04 34.96 -4.30
C GLY A 76 50.89 35.90 -4.20
N ALA A 77 50.30 36.00 -3.10
CA ALA A 77 50.52 36.93 -2.03
C ALA A 77 49.88 38.30 -2.21
N ALA A 78 49.17 38.60 -1.18
CA ALA A 78 49.05 39.88 -0.48
C ALA A 78 48.10 40.91 -1.06
N SER A 79 47.25 41.46 -0.35
CA SER A 79 47.04 41.96 0.99
C SER A 79 46.36 43.30 0.94
N LYS A 80 45.59 43.54 1.98
CA LYS A 80 45.38 44.85 2.64
C LYS A 80 44.52 45.88 1.92
N ASP A 81 43.76 46.58 2.56
CA ASP A 81 43.45 47.08 3.89
C ASP A 81 42.47 48.22 3.80
N THR A 82 41.82 48.43 4.87
CA THR A 82 41.40 49.68 5.52
C THR A 82 40.12 50.34 5.00
N ALA A 83 39.14 50.40 5.81
CA ALA A 83 38.88 51.04 7.08
C ALA A 83 38.06 52.33 6.96
N ARG A 84 37.09 52.34 7.81
CA ARG A 84 36.71 53.44 8.69
C ARG A 84 35.61 54.46 8.30
N HIS A 85 34.82 54.57 9.28
CA HIS A 85 34.16 55.74 9.90
C HIS A 85 32.83 56.17 9.23
N GLY A 86 31.86 56.47 9.94
CA GLY A 86 31.61 56.79 11.34
C GLY A 86 30.23 57.40 11.48
N ASP A 87 29.79 57.19 12.64
CA ASP A 87 29.16 58.09 13.57
C ASP A 87 27.81 58.76 13.19
N LYS A 88 26.94 58.49 14.05
CA LYS A 88 26.43 59.06 15.30
C LYS A 88 25.06 59.70 15.22
N GLN A 89 24.43 59.42 16.31
CA GLN A 89 23.47 60.26 17.09
C GLN A 89 22.06 60.39 16.55
N GLY A 90 21.04 60.24 17.32
CA GLY A 90 20.89 60.23 18.74
C GLY A 90 19.50 60.71 19.09
N ASN A 91 19.13 60.35 20.25
CA ASN A 91 18.14 60.95 21.15
C ASN A 91 16.65 60.72 20.85
N ALA A 92 16.05 60.07 21.75
CA ALA A 92 15.73 60.26 23.17
C ALA A 92 14.40 61.00 23.39
N ALA A 93 13.70 60.38 24.22
CA ALA A 93 12.91 60.87 25.31
C ALA A 93 11.41 61.10 25.10
N LYS A 94 10.74 60.44 25.92
CA LYS A 94 10.04 60.75 27.18
C LYS A 94 8.54 60.75 27.00
N LYS A 95 7.91 59.96 27.83
CA LYS A 95 7.13 60.25 29.07
C LYS A 95 5.79 60.93 28.74
N ASP A 96 4.73 60.67 29.33
CA ASP A 96 4.25 60.27 30.62
C ASP A 96 2.73 59.97 30.56
N ASP A 97 2.36 59.14 31.39
CA ASP A 97 1.46 59.18 32.54
C ASP A 97 -0.05 58.97 32.32
N ALA A 98 -0.44 58.08 33.10
CA ALA A 98 -1.30 58.01 34.24
C ALA A 98 -2.77 57.66 34.00
N ALA A 99 -3.10 56.51 34.52
CA ALA A 99 -3.82 56.21 35.77
C ALA A 99 -5.33 56.43 35.73
N LYS A 100 -6.01 55.45 36.08
CA LYS A 100 -6.81 55.22 37.30
C LYS A 100 -8.07 54.39 37.09
N ASP A 101 -8.07 53.35 37.85
CA ASP A 101 -9.07 52.87 38.83
C ASP A 101 -10.54 52.72 38.41
N SER A 102 -11.01 51.49 38.53
CA SER A 102 -11.94 51.11 39.59
C SER A 102 -12.40 49.65 39.50
N LYS A 103 -12.01 48.87 40.51
CA LYS A 103 -12.80 47.77 41.08
C LYS A 103 -13.71 48.40 42.17
N PRO A 104 -14.79 47.78 42.65
CA PRO A 104 -14.91 46.44 43.27
C PRO A 104 -16.28 45.78 43.01
N ALA A 105 -16.65 44.65 43.47
CA ALA A 105 -16.64 43.77 44.59
C ALA A 105 -17.51 42.55 44.27
N LYS A 106 -17.11 41.39 44.62
CA LYS A 106 -17.52 40.42 45.64
C LYS A 106 -19.00 40.09 45.72
N ASP A 107 -19.30 38.79 45.56
CA ASP A 107 -19.73 37.83 46.58
C ASP A 107 -19.84 36.43 45.95
N SER A 108 -19.15 35.43 46.41
CA SER A 108 -19.16 34.53 47.57
C SER A 108 -20.31 33.52 47.57
N GLY A 109 -19.91 32.24 47.63
CA GLY A 109 -20.71 31.10 48.06
C GLY A 109 -20.27 29.80 47.39
N THR A 110 -19.20 29.17 47.81
CA THR A 110 -18.99 27.96 48.66
C THR A 110 -20.18 26.99 48.67
N ALA A 111 -20.00 25.69 48.40
CA ALA A 111 -19.27 24.61 49.03
C ALA A 111 -19.49 23.33 48.23
N LYS A 112 -18.53 22.45 47.97
CA LYS A 112 -18.13 21.26 48.73
C LYS A 112 -19.30 20.46 49.27
N ASP A 113 -19.43 19.14 49.00
CA ASP A 113 -18.53 18.15 49.56
C ASP A 113 -18.72 16.76 48.94
N SER A 114 -17.66 16.03 48.90
CA SER A 114 -17.50 14.61 48.66
C SER A 114 -17.71 13.81 49.93
N GLY A 115 -18.25 12.62 49.86
CA GLY A 115 -18.34 11.71 50.99
C GLY A 115 -18.53 10.26 50.63
N THR A 116 -17.44 9.55 50.55
CA THR A 116 -17.34 8.09 50.72
C THR A 116 -17.55 7.71 52.17
N ALA A 117 -18.33 6.67 52.45
CA ALA A 117 -18.24 5.94 53.70
C ALA A 117 -18.45 4.43 53.50
N LYS A 118 -17.52 3.73 54.08
CA LYS A 118 -17.48 2.27 54.30
C LYS A 118 -18.14 1.92 55.61
N ASP A 119 -18.62 0.69 55.62
CA ASP A 119 -19.11 -0.16 56.71
C ASP A 119 -18.38 -0.06 58.04
N ALA A 120 -19.15 -0.19 59.14
CA ALA A 120 -18.83 -1.03 60.27
C ALA A 120 -20.05 -1.25 61.19
N LYS A 121 -20.15 -2.49 61.65
CA LYS A 121 -21.07 -3.16 62.54
C LYS A 121 -20.70 -2.88 63.99
N ALA A 122 -21.64 -2.74 64.93
CA ALA A 122 -21.81 -3.55 66.14
C ALA A 122 -22.67 -2.89 67.23
N ASP A 123 -23.62 -3.61 67.66
CA ASP A 123 -24.16 -3.95 68.97
C ASP A 123 -24.30 -2.88 70.06
N GLY A 124 -25.51 -2.91 70.70
CA GLY A 124 -25.61 -2.89 72.12
C GLY A 124 -26.69 -1.94 72.66
N ALA A 125 -27.84 -2.48 73.00
CA ALA A 125 -28.69 -2.37 74.20
C ALA A 125 -29.02 -1.00 74.85
N ASP A 126 -30.26 -0.80 74.91
CA ASP A 126 -31.12 -0.64 76.15
C ASP A 126 -31.60 0.78 76.51
N ALA A 127 -32.92 0.79 76.72
CA ALA A 127 -33.77 1.43 77.71
C ALA A 127 -34.28 2.89 77.52
N THR A 128 -35.63 2.88 77.30
CA THR A 128 -36.64 3.70 77.92
C THR A 128 -36.59 5.28 77.78
N ASP A 129 -37.54 5.96 77.33
CA ASP A 129 -38.88 6.27 77.81
C ASP A 129 -39.56 7.36 76.95
N LYS A 130 -40.83 7.11 76.65
CA LYS A 130 -41.92 8.04 76.38
C LYS A 130 -41.70 9.43 75.80
N ALA A 131 -42.32 9.66 74.66
CA ALA A 131 -43.43 10.60 74.54
C ALA A 131 -44.08 10.54 73.18
N ASP A 132 -45.36 10.29 73.17
CA ASP A 132 -46.28 10.33 72.03
C ASP A 132 -46.30 11.71 71.38
N SER A 133 -46.00 11.78 70.12
CA SER A 133 -46.61 12.72 69.20
C SER A 133 -46.87 12.03 67.86
N GLU A 134 -48.12 11.68 67.62
CA GLU A 134 -48.65 11.25 66.34
C GLU A 134 -48.26 12.28 65.27
N ALA A 135 -47.23 11.99 64.52
CA ALA A 135 -47.00 12.64 63.22
C ALA A 135 -47.97 11.97 62.22
N LYS A 136 -49.03 12.66 61.87
CA LYS A 136 -49.85 12.34 60.73
C LYS A 136 -48.93 12.06 59.50
N PRO A 137 -49.19 10.97 58.72
CA PRO A 137 -48.49 10.76 57.45
C PRO A 137 -48.79 11.98 56.56
N VAL A 138 -47.74 12.74 56.24
CA VAL A 138 -47.80 13.78 55.23
C VAL A 138 -48.15 13.05 53.95
N GLY A 139 -49.38 13.17 53.47
CA GLY A 139 -49.81 12.64 52.17
C GLY A 139 -48.93 13.27 51.10
N PRO A 140 -48.72 12.58 49.99
CA PRO A 140 -47.91 13.07 48.90
C PRO A 140 -48.34 14.51 48.56
N GLU A 141 -47.36 15.40 48.46
CA GLU A 141 -47.63 16.81 48.12
C GLU A 141 -48.48 16.86 46.85
N ARG A 142 -49.50 17.73 46.85
CA ARG A 142 -50.53 17.84 45.79
C ARG A 142 -49.95 17.95 44.38
N TRP A 143 -48.65 18.27 44.25
CA TRP A 143 -47.92 18.40 43.00
C TRP A 143 -47.26 17.10 42.54
N GLU A 144 -47.06 16.08 43.39
CA GLU A 144 -46.55 14.76 42.96
C GLU A 144 -47.55 14.00 42.11
N ALA A 145 -48.86 14.32 42.23
CA ALA A 145 -49.88 13.76 41.33
C ALA A 145 -49.76 14.19 39.86
N PHE A 146 -49.02 15.26 39.59
CA PHE A 146 -48.71 15.75 38.26
C PHE A 146 -47.29 15.38 37.83
N ALA A 147 -46.53 14.70 38.66
CA ALA A 147 -45.23 14.15 38.24
C ALA A 147 -45.49 13.12 37.12
N SER A 148 -44.91 13.38 35.95
CA SER A 148 -45.00 12.45 34.83
C SER A 148 -44.58 11.06 35.33
N ALA A 149 -45.41 10.05 35.06
CA ALA A 149 -45.07 8.67 35.38
C ALA A 149 -43.68 8.37 34.86
N PRO A 150 -42.82 7.70 35.66
CA PRO A 150 -41.45 7.36 35.22
C PRO A 150 -41.53 6.66 33.91
N GLU A 151 -40.85 7.21 32.89
CA GLU A 151 -40.86 6.62 31.54
C GLU A 151 -40.48 5.13 31.64
N PRO A 152 -41.25 4.22 31.00
CA PRO A 152 -40.97 2.81 31.07
C PRO A 152 -39.57 2.56 30.53
N ARG A 153 -38.74 1.85 31.29
CA ARG A 153 -37.37 1.52 30.89
C ARG A 153 -37.42 0.83 29.54
N PRO A 154 -36.75 1.38 28.53
CA PRO A 154 -36.82 0.82 27.17
C PRO A 154 -36.38 -0.65 27.20
N SER A 155 -37.09 -1.52 26.47
CA SER A 155 -36.80 -2.95 26.39
C SER A 155 -35.35 -3.21 25.93
N ILE A 156 -34.82 -4.41 26.19
CA ILE A 156 -33.48 -4.80 25.74
C ILE A 156 -33.37 -4.65 24.22
N PHE A 157 -34.41 -5.01 23.49
CA PHE A 157 -34.45 -4.89 22.01
C PHE A 157 -34.42 -3.44 21.54
N THR A 158 -35.12 -2.52 22.20
CA THR A 158 -35.07 -1.10 21.86
C THR A 158 -33.72 -0.47 22.23
N ARG A 159 -33.07 -0.90 23.31
CA ARG A 159 -31.70 -0.48 23.67
C ARG A 159 -30.69 -1.01 22.67
N ALA A 160 -30.77 -2.29 22.30
CA ALA A 160 -29.93 -2.92 21.29
C ALA A 160 -30.12 -2.24 19.91
N GLY A 161 -31.37 -2.04 19.48
CA GLY A 161 -31.66 -1.33 18.23
C GLY A 161 -31.11 0.11 18.19
N ARG A 162 -31.25 0.86 19.30
CA ARG A 162 -30.64 2.21 19.43
C ARG A 162 -29.11 2.16 19.46
N ALA A 163 -28.51 1.13 20.06
CA ALA A 163 -27.04 0.94 20.09
C ALA A 163 -26.52 0.61 18.67
N VAL A 164 -27.16 -0.34 17.97
CA VAL A 164 -26.85 -0.68 16.59
C VAL A 164 -27.03 0.53 15.67
N GLY A 165 -28.15 1.24 15.78
CA GLY A 165 -28.38 2.47 14.99
C GLY A 165 -27.30 3.52 15.23
N ARG A 166 -26.91 3.77 16.50
CA ARG A 166 -25.80 4.70 16.83
C ARG A 166 -24.45 4.22 16.29
N PHE A 167 -24.19 2.91 16.30
CA PHE A 167 -23.00 2.33 15.74
C PHE A 167 -22.97 2.51 14.22
N LEU A 168 -24.05 2.20 13.50
CA LEU A 168 -24.13 2.31 12.03
C LEU A 168 -23.97 3.75 11.53
N ILE A 169 -24.54 4.74 12.25
CA ILE A 169 -24.39 6.16 11.90
C ILE A 169 -23.16 6.82 12.52
N HIS A 170 -22.31 6.04 13.21
CA HIS A 170 -21.06 6.57 13.75
C HIS A 170 -20.10 6.94 12.64
N GLU A 171 -19.35 8.05 12.80
CA GLU A 171 -18.43 8.57 11.79
C GLU A 171 -17.47 7.52 11.25
N TRP A 172 -16.87 6.72 12.13
CA TRP A 172 -15.89 5.71 11.73
C TRP A 172 -16.50 4.52 11.00
N THR A 173 -17.71 4.12 11.35
CA THR A 173 -18.45 3.08 10.63
C THR A 173 -18.80 3.55 9.23
N LEU A 174 -19.33 4.79 9.11
CA LEU A 174 -19.64 5.37 7.80
C LEU A 174 -18.38 5.58 6.96
N ALA A 175 -17.26 5.99 7.57
CA ALA A 175 -15.99 6.13 6.86
C ALA A 175 -15.47 4.78 6.35
N ALA A 176 -15.52 3.73 7.18
CA ALA A 176 -15.10 2.38 6.80
C ALA A 176 -15.98 1.79 5.70
N LEU A 177 -17.31 1.88 5.84
CA LEU A 177 -18.25 1.41 4.82
C LEU A 177 -18.13 2.22 3.52
N GLY A 178 -17.94 3.54 3.64
CA GLY A 178 -17.71 4.39 2.47
C GLY A 178 -16.41 4.08 1.75
N ALA A 179 -15.31 3.83 2.51
CA ALA A 179 -14.02 3.41 1.95
C ALA A 179 -14.13 2.04 1.25
N LEU A 180 -14.84 1.08 1.86
CA LEU A 180 -15.05 -0.25 1.25
C LEU A 180 -15.91 -0.16 -0.01
N ALA A 181 -17.03 0.57 0.04
CA ALA A 181 -17.90 0.76 -1.12
C ALA A 181 -17.17 1.46 -2.27
N LEU A 182 -16.36 2.48 -1.94
CA LEU A 182 -15.54 3.17 -2.93
C LEU A 182 -14.45 2.24 -3.49
N ALA A 183 -13.84 1.40 -2.67
CA ALA A 183 -12.86 0.42 -3.12
C ALA A 183 -13.47 -0.56 -4.13
N VAL A 184 -14.64 -1.13 -3.84
CA VAL A 184 -15.36 -2.00 -4.78
C VAL A 184 -15.68 -1.27 -6.09
N LEU A 185 -16.14 0.00 -6.00
CA LEU A 185 -16.47 0.79 -7.18
C LEU A 185 -15.26 1.11 -8.05
N MET A 186 -14.17 1.59 -7.41
CA MET A 186 -12.98 2.07 -8.12
C MET A 186 -12.07 0.94 -8.63
N THR A 187 -12.21 -0.26 -8.07
CA THR A 187 -11.49 -1.46 -8.55
C THR A 187 -12.35 -2.37 -9.41
N TRP A 188 -13.59 -1.94 -9.77
CA TRP A 188 -14.44 -2.73 -10.65
C TRP A 188 -13.76 -2.93 -12.01
N PRO A 189 -13.73 -4.20 -12.59
CA PRO A 189 -14.56 -5.36 -12.25
C PRO A 189 -13.86 -6.46 -11.42
N THR A 190 -12.86 -6.18 -10.59
CA THR A 190 -12.08 -7.17 -9.83
C THR A 190 -12.94 -8.27 -9.16
N LEU A 191 -14.08 -7.89 -8.57
CA LEU A 191 -14.96 -8.84 -7.89
C LEU A 191 -16.05 -9.45 -8.79
N ARG A 192 -16.02 -9.22 -10.12
CA ARG A 192 -16.99 -9.82 -11.04
C ARG A 192 -16.72 -11.32 -11.28
N TYR A 193 -15.45 -11.65 -11.52
CA TYR A 193 -14.97 -13.02 -11.69
C TYR A 193 -13.76 -13.28 -10.79
N PRO A 194 -13.95 -13.21 -9.46
CA PRO A 194 -12.85 -13.05 -8.51
C PRO A 194 -11.95 -14.26 -8.37
N ARG A 195 -12.29 -15.41 -8.95
CA ARG A 195 -11.48 -16.64 -8.97
C ARG A 195 -10.71 -16.83 -10.28
N TYR A 196 -11.00 -16.03 -11.32
CA TYR A 196 -10.56 -16.30 -12.69
C TYR A 196 -9.86 -15.13 -13.35
N THR A 197 -9.94 -13.93 -12.81
CA THR A 197 -9.29 -12.73 -13.38
C THR A 197 -8.42 -12.03 -12.34
N LEU A 198 -7.36 -11.39 -12.81
CA LEU A 198 -6.46 -10.56 -11.97
C LEU A 198 -6.39 -9.13 -12.51
N PRO A 199 -6.25 -8.10 -11.66
CA PRO A 199 -6.10 -6.72 -12.12
C PRO A 199 -4.73 -6.48 -12.75
N GLN A 200 -4.68 -5.65 -13.78
CA GLN A 200 -3.53 -5.19 -14.56
C GLN A 200 -3.01 -6.25 -15.52
N ASP A 201 -2.46 -7.31 -15.00
CA ASP A 201 -1.87 -8.42 -15.74
C ASP A 201 -2.05 -9.73 -14.94
N TYR A 202 -1.51 -10.82 -15.46
CA TYR A 202 -1.56 -12.11 -14.77
C TYR A 202 -0.18 -12.64 -14.36
N TRP A 203 0.87 -11.79 -14.40
CA TRP A 203 2.23 -12.18 -14.01
C TRP A 203 2.50 -11.86 -12.55
N ASP A 204 2.84 -10.61 -12.20
CA ASP A 204 3.12 -10.20 -10.83
C ASP A 204 1.97 -10.47 -9.85
N PRO A 205 0.69 -10.27 -10.22
CA PRO A 205 -0.42 -10.69 -9.37
C PRO A 205 -0.46 -12.20 -9.11
N SER A 206 -0.06 -13.05 -10.07
CA SER A 206 0.03 -14.51 -9.86
C SER A 206 1.12 -14.88 -8.87
N LEU A 207 2.31 -14.26 -8.98
CA LEU A 207 3.38 -14.39 -8.00
C LEU A 207 2.89 -14.02 -6.59
N GLN A 208 2.22 -12.88 -6.46
CA GLN A 208 1.75 -12.38 -5.17
C GLN A 208 0.61 -13.22 -4.59
N ALA A 209 -0.26 -13.76 -5.43
CA ALA A 209 -1.28 -14.73 -5.03
C ALA A 209 -0.67 -16.02 -4.49
N TRP A 210 0.40 -16.52 -5.15
CA TRP A 210 1.19 -17.66 -4.68
C TRP A 210 1.90 -17.33 -3.35
N GLN A 211 2.54 -16.16 -3.19
CA GLN A 211 3.22 -15.76 -1.96
C GLN A 211 2.29 -15.81 -0.74
N MET A 212 1.07 -15.29 -0.88
CA MET A 212 0.07 -15.38 0.18
C MET A 212 -0.35 -16.82 0.45
N ALA A 213 -0.56 -17.62 -0.61
CA ALA A 213 -0.95 -19.03 -0.47
C ALA A 213 0.15 -19.86 0.19
N TRP A 214 1.42 -19.68 -0.25
CA TRP A 214 2.57 -20.37 0.35
C TRP A 214 2.72 -20.03 1.82
N SER A 215 2.77 -18.75 2.19
CA SER A 215 2.94 -18.34 3.58
C SER A 215 1.81 -18.85 4.48
N GLY A 216 0.57 -18.85 4.02
CA GLY A 216 -0.55 -19.40 4.76
C GLY A 216 -0.48 -20.91 4.93
N HIS A 217 -0.12 -21.65 3.87
CA HIS A 217 0.04 -23.10 3.88
C HIS A 217 1.17 -23.53 4.82
N ILE A 218 2.37 -23.01 4.60
CA ILE A 218 3.57 -23.48 5.30
C ILE A 218 3.59 -23.13 6.78
N LEU A 219 2.98 -22.00 7.18
CA LEU A 219 2.85 -21.63 8.59
C LEU A 219 1.93 -22.59 9.37
N LEU A 220 1.01 -23.26 8.69
CA LEU A 220 0.15 -24.29 9.30
C LEU A 220 0.77 -25.69 9.25
N ALA A 221 1.51 -26.01 8.19
CA ALA A 221 2.05 -27.33 7.95
C ALA A 221 3.46 -27.49 8.57
N GLU A 222 4.40 -26.62 8.23
CA GLU A 222 5.81 -26.71 8.61
C GLU A 222 6.46 -25.33 8.72
N PRO A 223 6.20 -24.55 9.79
CA PRO A 223 6.63 -23.15 9.92
C PRO A 223 8.16 -22.93 9.77
N ALA A 224 8.96 -23.94 10.10
CA ALA A 224 10.42 -23.89 9.96
C ALA A 224 10.88 -23.72 8.50
N ARG A 225 10.07 -24.17 7.54
CA ARG A 225 10.32 -24.06 6.11
C ARG A 225 9.77 -22.81 5.47
N LEU A 226 9.29 -21.81 6.21
CA LEU A 226 8.67 -20.60 5.68
C LEU A 226 9.48 -19.99 4.52
N TRP A 227 10.79 -19.90 4.69
CA TRP A 227 11.70 -19.27 3.73
C TRP A 227 12.21 -20.19 2.62
N GLN A 228 11.98 -21.50 2.76
CA GLN A 228 12.32 -22.53 1.77
C GLN A 228 11.08 -22.85 0.96
N SER A 229 10.80 -22.06 -0.07
CA SER A 229 9.56 -22.24 -0.82
C SER A 229 9.59 -23.47 -1.72
N ASN A 230 8.41 -23.88 -2.18
CA ASN A 230 8.26 -25.00 -3.11
C ASN A 230 8.63 -24.64 -4.55
N THR A 231 9.15 -23.46 -4.82
CA THR A 231 9.55 -22.97 -6.15
C THR A 231 11.03 -22.64 -6.15
N PHE A 232 11.64 -22.56 -7.35
CA PHE A 232 13.08 -22.42 -7.53
C PHE A 232 13.90 -23.61 -7.00
N PHE A 233 13.30 -24.81 -6.97
CA PHE A 233 14.01 -25.99 -6.48
C PHE A 233 15.34 -26.20 -7.26
N PRO A 234 16.45 -26.49 -6.57
CA PRO A 234 16.64 -26.72 -5.13
C PRO A 234 17.17 -25.47 -4.35
N GLU A 235 16.94 -24.25 -4.82
CA GLU A 235 17.48 -23.04 -4.23
C GLU A 235 16.97 -22.81 -2.79
N LEU A 236 17.87 -22.33 -1.93
CA LEU A 236 17.56 -22.01 -0.56
C LEU A 236 17.09 -20.55 -0.42
N TRP A 237 16.26 -20.29 0.59
CA TRP A 237 15.72 -18.96 0.90
C TRP A 237 14.88 -18.34 -0.23
N SER A 238 14.39 -19.18 -1.13
CA SER A 238 13.70 -18.76 -2.35
C SER A 238 12.45 -17.91 -2.11
N PHE A 239 11.79 -18.02 -0.96
CA PHE A 239 10.66 -17.14 -0.61
C PHE A 239 11.09 -15.66 -0.44
N ALA A 240 12.37 -15.40 -0.12
CA ALA A 240 12.91 -14.05 0.06
C ALA A 240 13.54 -13.47 -1.24
N PHE A 241 13.28 -14.03 -2.42
CA PHE A 241 13.75 -13.47 -3.68
C PHE A 241 13.01 -12.20 -4.11
N SER A 242 11.91 -11.85 -3.43
CA SER A 242 11.22 -10.56 -3.54
C SER A 242 10.46 -10.23 -2.23
N ASP A 243 9.71 -9.12 -2.21
CA ASP A 243 8.77 -8.79 -1.13
C ASP A 243 7.74 -9.93 -0.95
N THR A 244 7.43 -10.31 0.28
CA THR A 244 6.77 -11.60 0.58
C THR A 244 5.29 -11.49 0.92
N LEU A 245 4.75 -10.29 1.15
CA LEU A 245 3.38 -10.06 1.64
C LEU A 245 3.03 -10.88 2.91
N LEU A 246 4.05 -11.22 3.74
CA LEU A 246 3.88 -12.11 4.90
C LEU A 246 2.80 -11.63 5.88
N GLY A 247 2.57 -10.31 5.98
CA GLY A 247 1.48 -9.74 6.78
C GLY A 247 0.08 -10.17 6.35
N TYR A 248 -0.07 -10.78 5.18
CA TYR A 248 -1.31 -11.38 4.68
C TYR A 248 -1.38 -12.91 4.82
N ALA A 249 -0.40 -13.54 5.44
CA ALA A 249 -0.41 -14.98 5.67
C ALA A 249 -1.72 -15.52 6.30
N PRO A 250 -2.38 -14.83 7.26
CA PRO A 250 -3.67 -15.29 7.77
C PRO A 250 -4.76 -15.42 6.70
N ALA A 251 -4.77 -14.56 5.67
CA ALA A 251 -5.66 -14.72 4.52
C ALA A 251 -5.26 -15.94 3.68
N GLY A 252 -3.95 -16.22 3.57
CA GLY A 252 -3.41 -17.38 2.87
C GLY A 252 -3.79 -18.72 3.46
N MET A 253 -4.18 -18.78 4.75
CA MET A 253 -4.62 -19.99 5.43
C MET A 253 -6.02 -20.47 4.98
N LEU A 254 -6.75 -19.68 4.21
CA LEU A 254 -8.11 -19.98 3.78
C LEU A 254 -8.13 -20.50 2.35
N GLY A 255 -8.76 -21.65 2.11
CA GLY A 255 -8.90 -22.27 0.80
C GLY A 255 -7.61 -22.88 0.26
N SER A 256 -7.66 -23.52 -0.90
CA SER A 256 -6.54 -24.24 -1.52
C SER A 256 -6.62 -24.19 -3.04
N GLY A 257 -5.46 -24.28 -3.69
CA GLY A 257 -5.35 -24.28 -5.15
C GLY A 257 -5.37 -22.88 -5.79
N PRO A 258 -5.15 -22.80 -7.12
CA PRO A 258 -4.97 -21.55 -7.84
C PRO A 258 -6.18 -20.63 -7.79
N GLU A 259 -7.39 -21.15 -7.93
CA GLU A 259 -8.62 -20.36 -7.95
C GLU A 259 -8.88 -19.66 -6.60
N ASP A 260 -8.61 -20.35 -5.48
CA ASP A 260 -8.71 -19.77 -4.14
C ASP A 260 -7.56 -18.78 -3.88
N ALA A 261 -6.37 -19.00 -4.43
CA ALA A 261 -5.27 -18.05 -4.36
C ALA A 261 -5.63 -16.74 -5.09
N VAL A 262 -6.21 -16.82 -6.29
CA VAL A 262 -6.70 -15.67 -7.06
C VAL A 262 -7.84 -14.96 -6.31
N LEU A 263 -8.78 -15.70 -5.74
CA LEU A 263 -9.87 -15.12 -4.93
C LEU A 263 -9.33 -14.30 -3.75
N ARG A 264 -8.38 -14.87 -3.00
CA ARG A 264 -7.75 -14.19 -1.85
C ARG A 264 -7.02 -12.93 -2.28
N TYR A 265 -6.24 -13.02 -3.37
CA TYR A 265 -5.57 -11.86 -3.95
C TYR A 265 -6.57 -10.72 -4.25
N ASN A 266 -7.64 -11.01 -4.96
CA ASN A 266 -8.64 -10.03 -5.36
C ASN A 266 -9.37 -9.41 -4.15
N ILE A 267 -9.68 -10.20 -3.13
CA ILE A 267 -10.24 -9.68 -1.87
C ILE A 267 -9.24 -8.75 -1.19
N MET A 268 -7.97 -9.15 -1.06
CA MET A 268 -6.94 -8.34 -0.42
C MET A 268 -6.63 -7.07 -1.23
N PHE A 269 -6.69 -7.13 -2.56
CA PHE A 269 -6.57 -5.98 -3.45
C PHE A 269 -7.63 -4.91 -3.14
N VAL A 270 -8.90 -5.29 -3.04
CA VAL A 270 -9.99 -4.38 -2.67
C VAL A 270 -9.82 -3.86 -1.24
N LEU A 271 -9.48 -4.73 -0.29
CA LEU A 271 -9.28 -4.34 1.12
C LEU A 271 -8.08 -3.43 1.30
N ALA A 272 -7.00 -3.59 0.53
CA ALA A 272 -5.84 -2.69 0.53
C ALA A 272 -6.25 -1.26 0.15
N HIS A 273 -7.06 -1.09 -0.90
CA HIS A 273 -7.60 0.21 -1.29
C HIS A 273 -8.52 0.80 -0.20
N ALA A 274 -9.40 -0.01 0.37
CA ALA A 274 -10.25 0.45 1.47
C ALA A 274 -9.45 0.91 2.68
N LEU A 275 -8.41 0.16 3.05
CA LEU A 275 -7.52 0.48 4.17
C LEU A 275 -6.68 1.73 3.91
N ALA A 276 -6.17 1.91 2.69
CA ALA A 276 -5.42 3.10 2.30
C ALA A 276 -6.29 4.36 2.42
N THR A 277 -7.53 4.30 1.91
CA THR A 277 -8.52 5.39 2.04
C THR A 277 -8.82 5.71 3.50
N LEU A 278 -9.11 4.67 4.30
CA LEU A 278 -9.45 4.83 5.72
C LEU A 278 -8.25 5.32 6.55
N GLY A 279 -7.05 4.82 6.26
CA GLY A 279 -5.81 5.21 6.95
C GLY A 279 -5.47 6.68 6.74
N ALA A 280 -5.49 7.16 5.48
CA ALA A 280 -5.23 8.57 5.17
C ALA A 280 -6.38 9.49 5.68
N TYR A 281 -7.64 9.04 5.62
CA TYR A 281 -8.75 9.69 6.28
C TYR A 281 -8.49 9.85 7.77
N ALA A 282 -8.13 8.77 8.46
CA ALA A 282 -7.86 8.76 9.90
C ALA A 282 -6.72 9.71 10.28
N LEU A 283 -5.64 9.73 9.50
CA LEU A 283 -4.53 10.65 9.72
C LEU A 283 -4.98 12.11 9.57
N ALA A 284 -5.65 12.46 8.48
CA ALA A 284 -6.13 13.82 8.25
C ALA A 284 -7.11 14.26 9.35
N ARG A 285 -8.02 13.37 9.80
CA ARG A 285 -8.92 13.63 10.94
C ARG A 285 -8.17 13.86 12.25
N GLN A 286 -7.19 13.01 12.57
CA GLN A 286 -6.35 13.14 13.75
C GLN A 286 -5.56 14.46 13.74
N LEU A 287 -5.06 14.85 12.58
CA LEU A 287 -4.36 16.13 12.40
C LEU A 287 -5.27 17.35 12.49
N GLY A 288 -6.61 17.18 12.46
CA GLY A 288 -7.61 18.20 12.71
C GLY A 288 -8.36 18.69 11.48
N ALA A 289 -8.34 17.95 10.37
CA ALA A 289 -9.18 18.21 9.22
C ALA A 289 -10.66 17.91 9.50
N GLY A 290 -11.57 18.59 8.82
CA GLY A 290 -13.00 18.29 8.78
C GLY A 290 -13.25 16.97 8.01
N ARG A 291 -14.47 16.41 8.10
CA ARG A 291 -14.82 15.13 7.47
C ARG A 291 -14.60 15.13 5.96
N ILE A 292 -15.04 16.18 5.25
CA ILE A 292 -14.91 16.27 3.79
C ILE A 292 -13.45 16.43 3.40
N GLY A 293 -12.68 17.29 4.10
CA GLY A 293 -11.25 17.45 3.85
C GLY A 293 -10.47 16.14 4.08
N ALA A 294 -10.81 15.39 5.13
CA ALA A 294 -10.20 14.09 5.39
C ALA A 294 -10.58 13.05 4.31
N ALA A 295 -11.82 13.08 3.81
CA ALA A 295 -12.23 12.23 2.70
C ALA A 295 -11.44 12.53 1.42
N VAL A 296 -11.20 13.82 1.12
CA VAL A 296 -10.33 14.22 0.00
C VAL A 296 -8.92 13.66 0.17
N ALA A 297 -8.32 13.76 1.38
CA ALA A 297 -7.00 13.17 1.63
C ALA A 297 -7.01 11.65 1.45
N GLY A 298 -8.05 10.95 1.94
CA GLY A 298 -8.18 9.50 1.79
C GLY A 298 -8.29 9.06 0.33
N VAL A 299 -9.17 9.71 -0.42
CA VAL A 299 -9.41 9.38 -1.83
C VAL A 299 -8.21 9.73 -2.70
N SER A 300 -7.62 10.91 -2.52
CA SER A 300 -6.44 11.30 -3.30
C SER A 300 -5.22 10.43 -3.03
N TYR A 301 -5.04 9.95 -1.79
CA TYR A 301 -3.95 9.06 -1.44
C TYR A 301 -4.07 7.69 -2.10
N THR A 302 -5.29 7.17 -2.19
CA THR A 302 -5.55 5.81 -2.66
C THR A 302 -5.74 5.72 -4.17
N TYR A 303 -6.39 6.72 -4.77
CA TYR A 303 -6.78 6.70 -6.19
C TYR A 303 -6.05 7.76 -7.01
N ALA A 304 -4.86 8.17 -6.56
CA ALA A 304 -3.98 9.01 -7.37
C ALA A 304 -3.67 8.33 -8.71
N PRO A 305 -3.75 9.04 -9.85
CA PRO A 305 -3.52 8.45 -11.17
C PRO A 305 -2.26 7.60 -11.28
N TRP A 306 -1.13 8.00 -10.67
CA TRP A 306 0.13 7.26 -10.73
C TRP A 306 0.04 5.83 -10.15
N LEU A 307 -0.85 5.60 -9.18
CA LEU A 307 -1.04 4.26 -8.57
C LEU A 307 -1.71 3.27 -9.52
N LEU A 308 -2.33 3.74 -10.60
CA LEU A 308 -2.95 2.87 -11.60
C LEU A 308 -1.89 2.03 -12.32
N ALA A 309 -0.70 2.61 -12.58
CA ALA A 309 0.43 1.87 -13.13
C ALA A 309 1.00 0.80 -12.16
N GLN A 310 0.62 0.86 -10.88
CA GLN A 310 1.03 -0.09 -9.85
C GLN A 310 -0.06 -1.12 -9.52
N ALA A 311 -1.12 -1.22 -10.36
CA ALA A 311 -2.25 -2.11 -10.07
C ALA A 311 -1.85 -3.60 -10.01
N GLY A 312 -0.78 -4.01 -10.70
CA GLY A 312 -0.18 -5.34 -10.59
C GLY A 312 0.67 -5.57 -9.31
N HIS A 313 0.96 -4.53 -8.53
CA HIS A 313 1.89 -4.58 -7.39
C HIS A 313 1.15 -4.43 -6.05
N LEU A 314 0.49 -5.48 -5.56
CA LEU A 314 -0.27 -5.44 -4.30
C LEU A 314 0.58 -4.98 -3.11
N HIS A 315 1.87 -5.30 -3.06
CA HIS A 315 2.79 -4.83 -2.02
C HIS A 315 2.96 -3.30 -2.02
N VAL A 316 2.86 -2.63 -3.18
CA VAL A 316 2.86 -1.15 -3.29
C VAL A 316 1.51 -0.57 -2.88
N LEU A 317 0.41 -1.19 -3.32
CA LEU A 317 -0.97 -0.75 -2.99
C LEU A 317 -1.32 -0.96 -1.52
N SER A 318 -0.64 -1.91 -0.84
CA SER A 318 -0.84 -2.22 0.58
C SER A 318 -0.15 -1.20 1.50
N ASN A 319 -0.36 0.08 1.24
CA ASN A 319 0.30 1.19 1.91
C ASN A 319 -0.55 1.86 3.02
N GLY A 320 -1.77 1.37 3.24
CA GLY A 320 -2.75 1.99 4.16
C GLY A 320 -2.34 1.95 5.63
N GLY A 321 -1.47 1.00 6.02
CA GLY A 321 -0.92 0.93 7.36
C GLY A 321 -0.03 2.11 7.72
N ILE A 322 0.64 2.74 6.74
CA ILE A 322 1.50 3.92 6.97
C ILE A 322 0.69 5.09 7.58
N PRO A 323 -0.30 5.67 6.89
CA PRO A 323 -1.06 6.77 7.46
C PRO A 323 -1.89 6.34 8.67
N LEU A 324 -2.33 5.08 8.76
CA LEU A 324 -3.06 4.57 9.92
C LEU A 324 -2.17 4.52 11.16
N ALA A 325 -0.96 3.97 11.06
CA ALA A 325 0.01 3.95 12.16
C ALA A 325 0.35 5.37 12.63
N LEU A 326 0.62 6.29 11.68
CA LEU A 326 0.88 7.70 12.00
C LEU A 326 -0.32 8.38 12.70
N ALA A 327 -1.55 8.07 12.29
CA ALA A 327 -2.76 8.56 12.94
C ALA A 327 -2.88 8.07 14.38
N MET A 328 -2.63 6.77 14.61
CA MET A 328 -2.69 6.14 15.93
C MET A 328 -1.60 6.66 16.85
N LEU A 329 -0.35 6.77 16.37
CA LEU A 329 0.77 7.35 17.13
C LEU A 329 0.48 8.82 17.50
N ALA A 330 0.05 9.63 16.52
CA ALA A 330 -0.32 11.04 16.79
C ALA A 330 -1.46 11.16 17.82
N ARG A 331 -2.45 10.25 17.77
CA ARG A 331 -3.55 10.22 18.75
C ARG A 331 -3.04 9.77 20.11
N GLY A 332 -2.23 8.74 20.17
CA GLY A 332 -1.64 8.24 21.41
C GLY A 332 -0.84 9.31 22.15
N HIS A 333 -0.09 10.12 21.41
CA HIS A 333 0.68 11.24 21.95
C HIS A 333 -0.13 12.53 22.17
N GLY A 334 -1.41 12.54 21.79
CA GLY A 334 -2.26 13.74 21.93
C GLY A 334 -1.85 14.89 21.01
N TRP A 335 -1.27 14.58 19.84
CA TRP A 335 -0.74 15.58 18.91
C TRP A 335 -1.65 15.82 17.69
N SER A 336 -1.69 17.06 17.22
CA SER A 336 -2.47 17.46 16.05
C SER A 336 -1.86 18.70 15.39
N LEU A 337 -1.89 18.79 14.05
CA LEU A 337 -1.42 19.98 13.32
C LEU A 337 -2.25 21.23 13.65
N ARG A 338 -3.58 21.08 13.74
CA ARG A 338 -4.51 22.22 14.00
C ARG A 338 -4.39 22.72 15.41
N HIS A 339 -4.34 21.80 16.38
CA HIS A 339 -4.48 22.13 17.81
C HIS A 339 -3.18 22.02 18.60
N GLY A 340 -2.11 21.49 17.98
CA GLY A 340 -0.85 21.24 18.66
C GLY A 340 -0.91 20.06 19.62
N TYR A 341 -0.03 20.08 20.61
CA TYR A 341 0.10 19.05 21.63
C TYR A 341 -0.91 19.27 22.76
N ARG A 342 -1.65 18.22 23.11
CA ARG A 342 -2.70 18.19 24.13
C ARG A 342 -2.47 17.00 25.07
N PRO A 343 -1.75 17.21 26.18
CA PRO A 343 -1.38 16.14 27.11
C PRO A 343 -2.58 15.43 27.73
N GLU A 344 -3.71 16.12 27.89
CA GLU A 344 -4.98 15.58 28.41
C GLU A 344 -5.64 14.56 27.46
N ARG A 345 -5.22 14.52 26.22
CA ARG A 345 -5.74 13.59 25.20
C ARG A 345 -4.81 12.41 24.90
N ARG A 346 -3.76 12.24 25.68
CA ARG A 346 -2.87 11.08 25.56
C ARG A 346 -3.57 9.78 25.90
N HIS A 347 -3.18 8.71 25.20
CA HIS A 347 -3.76 7.40 25.45
C HIS A 347 -2.78 6.30 24.99
N ASP A 348 -2.20 5.59 25.94
CA ASP A 348 -1.14 4.61 25.72
C ASP A 348 -1.57 3.48 24.76
N GLY A 349 -2.82 3.03 24.83
CA GLY A 349 -3.36 1.99 23.94
C GLY A 349 -3.28 2.35 22.46
N TRP A 350 -3.40 3.64 22.10
CA TRP A 350 -3.23 4.07 20.71
C TRP A 350 -1.77 4.06 20.27
N VAL A 351 -0.82 4.21 21.20
CA VAL A 351 0.62 4.08 20.87
C VAL A 351 0.94 2.64 20.56
N TYR A 352 0.52 1.68 21.41
CA TYR A 352 0.69 0.26 21.12
C TYR A 352 0.06 -0.15 19.79
N ALA A 353 -1.19 0.27 19.54
CA ALA A 353 -1.87 0.00 18.27
C ALA A 353 -1.10 0.58 17.07
N GLY A 354 -0.58 1.80 17.20
CA GLY A 354 0.20 2.45 16.15
C GLY A 354 1.49 1.71 15.82
N TRP A 355 2.25 1.27 16.82
CA TRP A 355 3.45 0.46 16.61
C TRP A 355 3.15 -0.93 16.04
N LEU A 356 2.05 -1.56 16.50
CA LEU A 356 1.61 -2.85 15.95
C LEU A 356 1.25 -2.74 14.46
N VAL A 357 0.48 -1.70 14.09
CA VAL A 357 0.15 -1.45 12.68
C VAL A 357 1.40 -1.12 11.87
N ALA A 358 2.36 -0.38 12.44
CA ALA A 358 3.63 -0.10 11.80
C ALA A 358 4.44 -1.39 11.54
N ALA A 359 4.54 -2.28 12.53
CA ALA A 359 5.20 -3.57 12.40
C ALA A 359 4.51 -4.47 11.36
N TRP A 360 3.19 -4.49 11.36
CA TRP A 360 2.42 -5.19 10.33
C TRP A 360 2.67 -4.62 8.92
N GLN A 361 2.69 -3.28 8.77
CA GLN A 361 2.99 -2.66 7.49
C GLN A 361 4.37 -3.05 6.96
N LEU A 362 5.37 -3.15 7.84
CA LEU A 362 6.72 -3.56 7.47
C LEU A 362 6.77 -5.01 6.97
N SER A 363 5.94 -5.89 7.54
CA SER A 363 5.86 -7.31 7.14
C SER A 363 5.17 -7.55 5.78
N LEU A 364 4.58 -6.53 5.17
CA LEU A 364 4.02 -6.60 3.82
C LEU A 364 5.08 -6.48 2.72
N GLY A 365 6.18 -5.80 3.00
CA GLY A 365 7.30 -5.67 2.07
C GLY A 365 8.22 -4.50 2.42
N PHE A 366 9.49 -4.65 2.08
CA PHE A 366 10.49 -3.61 2.29
C PHE A 366 10.45 -2.50 1.24
N GLY A 367 9.90 -2.76 0.06
CA GLY A 367 9.81 -1.75 -1.01
C GLY A 367 9.20 -0.42 -0.56
N ILE A 368 8.17 -0.47 0.28
CA ILE A 368 7.56 0.72 0.93
C ILE A 368 7.82 0.74 2.44
N GLY A 369 8.02 -0.42 3.06
CA GLY A 369 8.22 -0.55 4.50
C GLY A 369 9.52 0.05 4.99
N LEU A 370 10.61 -0.06 4.21
CA LEU A 370 11.92 0.46 4.60
C LEU A 370 11.96 2.00 4.64
N PRO A 371 11.49 2.75 3.62
CA PRO A 371 11.36 4.20 3.73
C PRO A 371 10.49 4.64 4.91
N PHE A 372 9.44 3.87 5.23
CA PHE A 372 8.60 4.13 6.40
C PHE A 372 9.36 3.91 7.72
N ALA A 373 10.18 2.87 7.80
CA ALA A 373 11.02 2.62 8.97
C ALA A 373 12.02 3.75 9.22
N TYR A 374 12.69 4.24 8.17
CA TYR A 374 13.58 5.40 8.26
C TYR A 374 12.83 6.67 8.65
N PHE A 375 11.63 6.89 8.11
CA PHE A 375 10.79 8.01 8.51
C PHE A 375 10.43 7.95 10.01
N LEU A 376 10.02 6.78 10.53
CA LEU A 376 9.71 6.61 11.96
C LEU A 376 10.94 6.81 12.84
N ALA A 377 12.07 6.23 12.46
CA ALA A 377 13.33 6.41 13.18
C ALA A 377 13.74 7.90 13.24
N GLY A 378 13.65 8.59 12.10
CA GLY A 378 13.87 10.04 12.02
C GLY A 378 12.89 10.85 12.89
N ALA A 379 11.61 10.50 12.89
CA ALA A 379 10.60 11.16 13.71
C ALA A 379 10.86 10.98 15.21
N VAL A 380 11.25 9.77 15.63
CA VAL A 380 11.67 9.49 17.01
C VAL A 380 12.91 10.31 17.39
N LEU A 381 13.93 10.31 16.52
CA LEU A 381 15.17 11.08 16.74
C LEU A 381 14.89 12.58 16.87
N VAL A 382 14.12 13.16 15.93
CA VAL A 382 13.75 14.59 15.98
C VAL A 382 12.96 14.90 17.24
N THR A 383 12.02 14.04 17.63
CA THR A 383 11.23 14.22 18.87
C THR A 383 12.12 14.18 20.09
N ALA A 384 13.06 13.23 20.16
CA ALA A 384 14.05 13.14 21.25
C ALA A 384 14.95 14.38 21.33
N VAL A 385 15.51 14.81 20.19
CA VAL A 385 16.35 16.02 20.11
C VAL A 385 15.58 17.26 20.58
N LEU A 386 14.34 17.44 20.12
CA LEU A 386 13.51 18.57 20.54
C LEU A 386 13.15 18.51 22.04
N PHE A 387 12.92 17.30 22.57
CA PHE A 387 12.68 17.09 24.00
C PHE A 387 13.90 17.48 24.83
N PHE A 388 15.09 16.99 24.50
CA PHE A 388 16.33 17.29 25.22
C PHE A 388 16.71 18.75 25.06
N ALA A 389 16.63 19.33 23.87
CA ALA A 389 16.92 20.75 23.62
C ALA A 389 15.99 21.66 24.44
N ARG A 390 14.71 21.31 24.53
CA ARG A 390 13.77 22.06 25.37
C ARG A 390 14.11 21.93 26.86
N ARG A 391 14.43 20.72 27.31
CA ARG A 391 14.84 20.47 28.71
C ARG A 391 16.07 21.27 29.09
N LEU A 392 17.08 21.31 28.21
CA LEU A 392 18.32 22.08 28.45
C LEU A 392 18.05 23.59 28.47
N ARG A 393 17.18 24.11 27.60
CA ARG A 393 16.89 25.54 27.49
C ARG A 393 15.98 26.08 28.59
N THR A 394 15.01 25.30 29.04
CA THR A 394 13.95 25.78 29.93
C THR A 394 14.03 25.18 31.32
N GLY A 395 14.88 24.20 31.57
CA GLY A 395 14.94 23.45 32.83
C GLY A 395 13.66 22.64 33.14
N GLN A 396 12.61 22.79 32.32
CA GLN A 396 11.34 22.12 32.53
C GLN A 396 11.30 20.80 31.74
N ALA A 397 11.17 19.70 32.45
CA ALA A 397 10.81 18.43 31.83
C ALA A 397 9.35 18.51 31.37
N VAL A 398 9.08 18.40 30.07
CA VAL A 398 7.73 18.10 29.61
C VAL A 398 7.39 16.74 30.22
N PRO A 399 6.29 16.59 30.98
CA PRO A 399 5.97 15.31 31.59
C PRO A 399 5.65 14.29 30.51
N PHE A 400 6.66 13.53 30.12
CA PHE A 400 6.51 12.31 29.33
C PHE A 400 6.11 11.23 30.34
N GLY A 401 4.85 10.80 30.33
CA GLY A 401 4.37 9.82 31.30
C GLY A 401 5.13 8.49 31.17
N ARG A 402 5.52 7.87 32.29
CA ARG A 402 6.26 6.58 32.27
C ARG A 402 5.56 5.52 31.43
N ARG A 403 4.22 5.45 31.45
CA ARG A 403 3.42 4.51 30.67
C ARG A 403 3.55 4.76 29.16
N LEU A 404 3.48 6.04 28.75
CA LEU A 404 3.64 6.41 27.34
C LEU A 404 5.04 6.08 26.82
N PHE A 405 6.07 6.38 27.62
CA PHE A 405 7.45 6.02 27.30
C PHE A 405 7.63 4.51 27.17
N ALA A 406 7.07 3.72 28.11
CA ALA A 406 7.11 2.27 28.03
C ALA A 406 6.39 1.74 26.78
N ALA A 407 5.26 2.36 26.40
CA ALA A 407 4.54 1.99 25.17
C ALA A 407 5.38 2.25 23.90
N ASP A 408 6.10 3.37 23.84
CA ASP A 408 7.00 3.68 22.72
C ASP A 408 8.21 2.74 22.68
N VAL A 409 8.82 2.45 23.83
CA VAL A 409 9.97 1.53 23.91
C VAL A 409 9.56 0.13 23.50
N LEU A 410 8.48 -0.41 24.09
CA LEU A 410 8.02 -1.78 23.77
C LEU A 410 7.53 -1.87 22.33
N GLY A 411 6.78 -0.87 21.86
CA GLY A 411 6.32 -0.80 20.47
C GLY A 411 7.47 -0.65 19.47
N GLY A 412 8.45 0.19 19.78
CA GLY A 412 9.65 0.36 18.97
C GLY A 412 10.52 -0.90 18.92
N VAL A 413 10.67 -1.61 20.05
CA VAL A 413 11.36 -2.91 20.10
C VAL A 413 10.62 -3.96 19.27
N LEU A 414 9.28 -4.02 19.36
CA LEU A 414 8.48 -4.91 18.51
C LEU A 414 8.68 -4.58 17.03
N PHE A 415 8.60 -3.31 16.65
CA PHE A 415 8.79 -2.85 15.28
C PHE A 415 10.19 -3.20 14.75
N ALA A 416 11.23 -2.90 15.53
CA ALA A 416 12.62 -3.25 15.18
C ALA A 416 12.82 -4.77 15.10
N GLY A 417 12.24 -5.53 16.04
CA GLY A 417 12.30 -7.00 16.05
C GLY A 417 11.66 -7.62 14.81
N VAL A 418 10.47 -7.14 14.42
CA VAL A 418 9.83 -7.56 13.16
C VAL A 418 10.69 -7.16 11.96
N GLY A 419 11.25 -5.95 11.94
CA GLY A 419 12.14 -5.50 10.87
C GLY A 419 13.37 -6.39 10.71
N LEU A 420 14.04 -6.74 11.81
CA LEU A 420 15.21 -7.62 11.79
C LEU A 420 14.84 -9.05 11.36
N LEU A 421 13.72 -9.58 11.87
CA LEU A 421 13.23 -10.90 11.50
C LEU A 421 12.93 -11.00 10.00
N MET A 422 12.30 -9.96 9.45
CA MET A 422 12.01 -9.87 8.02
C MET A 422 13.26 -9.64 7.17
N ALA A 423 14.26 -8.89 7.67
CA ALA A 423 15.49 -8.60 6.94
C ALA A 423 16.46 -9.79 6.89
N PHE A 424 16.44 -10.66 7.90
CA PHE A 424 17.38 -11.78 8.03
C PHE A 424 17.46 -12.68 6.78
N PRO A 425 16.34 -13.16 6.18
CA PRO A 425 16.40 -14.01 4.98
C PRO A 425 16.93 -13.26 3.76
N PHE A 426 16.69 -11.95 3.65
CA PHE A 426 17.26 -11.16 2.55
C PHE A 426 18.80 -11.04 2.66
N PHE A 427 19.36 -10.94 3.87
CA PHE A 427 20.82 -11.01 4.05
C PHE A 427 21.37 -12.37 3.64
N LYS A 428 20.64 -13.47 3.93
CA LYS A 428 21.03 -14.81 3.46
C LYS A 428 20.97 -14.95 1.96
N VAL A 429 19.97 -14.35 1.30
CA VAL A 429 19.90 -14.30 -0.17
C VAL A 429 21.09 -13.51 -0.74
N THR A 430 21.44 -12.36 -0.20
CA THR A 430 22.60 -11.57 -0.67
C THR A 430 23.91 -12.34 -0.49
N GLU A 431 24.06 -13.08 0.62
CA GLU A 431 25.23 -13.93 0.87
C GLU A 431 25.37 -15.06 -0.17
N LEU A 432 24.24 -15.72 -0.55
CA LEU A 432 24.22 -16.81 -1.51
C LEU A 432 24.27 -16.34 -2.98
N HIS A 433 23.71 -15.17 -3.26
CA HIS A 433 23.57 -14.61 -4.61
C HIS A 433 24.14 -13.19 -4.70
N PRO A 434 25.46 -12.98 -4.44
CA PRO A 434 26.06 -11.64 -4.45
C PRO A 434 25.96 -10.94 -5.82
N TYR A 435 25.85 -11.70 -6.90
CA TYR A 435 25.63 -11.19 -8.25
C TYR A 435 24.25 -10.54 -8.47
N ALA A 436 23.29 -10.78 -7.56
CA ALA A 436 21.97 -10.16 -7.61
C ALA A 436 21.90 -8.80 -6.90
N GLU A 437 23.02 -8.33 -6.36
CA GLU A 437 23.13 -6.99 -5.78
C GLU A 437 22.84 -5.91 -6.83
N ARG A 438 22.01 -4.93 -6.45
CA ARG A 438 21.66 -3.82 -7.32
C ARG A 438 22.79 -2.84 -7.46
N THR A 439 22.96 -2.28 -8.64
CA THR A 439 23.92 -1.23 -8.95
C THR A 439 23.24 0.14 -9.02
N ILE A 440 23.98 1.23 -8.96
CA ILE A 440 23.47 2.57 -9.24
C ILE A 440 22.91 2.68 -10.66
N GLY A 441 23.47 1.91 -11.62
CA GLY A 441 22.94 1.81 -12.97
C GLY A 441 21.51 1.26 -13.01
N ASP A 442 21.22 0.22 -12.23
CA ASP A 442 19.87 -0.35 -12.11
C ASP A 442 18.88 0.67 -11.56
N ILE A 443 19.30 1.46 -10.55
CA ILE A 443 18.49 2.56 -10.04
C ILE A 443 18.23 3.60 -11.13
N GLY A 444 19.25 3.90 -11.94
CA GLY A 444 19.16 4.86 -13.05
C GLY A 444 18.09 4.49 -14.10
N LEU A 445 17.96 3.19 -14.40
CA LEU A 445 16.95 2.69 -15.34
C LEU A 445 15.52 2.99 -14.90
N PHE A 446 15.25 2.98 -13.58
CA PHE A 446 13.94 3.21 -12.99
C PHE A 446 13.76 4.62 -12.39
N SER A 447 14.76 5.50 -12.57
CA SER A 447 14.71 6.88 -12.06
C SER A 447 13.88 7.77 -12.96
N PRO A 448 12.74 8.33 -12.50
CA PRO A 448 11.86 9.11 -13.33
C PRO A 448 12.39 10.53 -13.55
N PRO A 449 12.18 11.10 -14.76
CA PRO A 449 12.45 12.50 -15.02
C PRO A 449 11.38 13.42 -14.37
N ALA A 450 11.63 14.70 -14.26
CA ALA A 450 10.68 15.68 -13.73
C ALA A 450 9.34 15.71 -14.48
N SER A 451 9.35 15.43 -15.79
CA SER A 451 8.13 15.30 -16.59
C SER A 451 7.21 14.18 -16.13
N GLY A 452 7.75 13.15 -15.47
CA GLY A 452 6.96 12.06 -14.91
C GLY A 452 5.91 12.52 -13.90
N PHE A 453 6.18 13.58 -13.12
CA PHE A 453 5.23 14.11 -12.12
C PHE A 453 3.98 14.74 -12.70
N VAL A 454 3.97 15.03 -13.99
CA VAL A 454 2.81 15.58 -14.74
C VAL A 454 2.34 14.61 -15.83
N THR A 455 2.89 13.40 -15.88
CA THR A 455 2.50 12.36 -16.84
C THR A 455 1.71 11.27 -16.15
N ALA A 456 0.51 10.98 -16.67
CA ALA A 456 -0.36 9.92 -16.18
C ALA A 456 -0.11 8.59 -16.90
N PRO A 457 -0.35 7.45 -16.23
CA PRO A 457 -0.31 6.14 -16.86
C PRO A 457 -1.45 5.92 -17.85
N GLY A 458 -1.32 4.90 -18.69
CA GLY A 458 -2.30 4.55 -19.73
C GLY A 458 -3.67 4.18 -19.19
N GLU A 459 -3.70 3.58 -18.04
CA GLU A 459 -4.88 3.13 -17.32
C GLU A 459 -5.75 4.26 -16.77
N SER A 460 -5.25 5.50 -16.74
CA SER A 460 -6.05 6.64 -16.33
C SER A 460 -7.14 6.93 -17.36
N ARG A 461 -8.40 6.86 -16.95
CA ARG A 461 -9.56 7.11 -17.82
C ARG A 461 -9.60 8.54 -18.34
N ILE A 462 -9.15 9.50 -17.54
CA ILE A 462 -9.18 10.93 -17.89
C ILE A 462 -7.92 11.32 -18.68
N TRP A 463 -6.74 10.94 -18.20
CA TRP A 463 -5.45 11.44 -18.71
C TRP A 463 -4.74 10.44 -19.62
N GLY A 464 -5.15 9.16 -19.64
CA GLY A 464 -4.45 8.10 -20.34
C GLY A 464 -4.20 8.41 -21.81
N GLY A 465 -5.24 8.71 -22.58
CA GLY A 465 -5.10 9.05 -24.00
C GLY A 465 -4.40 10.39 -24.24
N LEU A 466 -4.66 11.39 -23.38
CA LEU A 466 -4.07 12.74 -23.53
C LEU A 466 -2.56 12.76 -23.29
N HIS A 467 -2.02 11.84 -22.49
CA HIS A 467 -0.60 11.77 -22.13
C HIS A 467 0.17 10.69 -22.89
N GLU A 468 -0.39 10.11 -23.94
CA GLU A 468 0.25 9.03 -24.73
C GLU A 468 1.62 9.47 -25.29
N GLY A 469 1.69 10.63 -25.93
CA GLY A 469 2.95 11.17 -26.45
C GLY A 469 3.96 11.50 -25.35
N ALA A 470 3.52 11.96 -24.17
CA ALA A 470 4.41 12.22 -23.04
C ALA A 470 4.96 10.88 -22.46
N ARG A 471 4.15 9.83 -22.42
CA ARG A 471 4.59 8.50 -21.98
C ARG A 471 5.58 7.87 -22.94
N ALA A 472 5.38 8.01 -24.24
CA ALA A 472 6.29 7.45 -25.24
C ALA A 472 7.75 7.89 -25.07
N ALA A 473 7.98 9.05 -24.42
CA ALA A 473 9.31 9.56 -24.08
C ALA A 473 9.91 8.96 -22.81
N LEU A 474 9.16 8.14 -22.06
CA LEU A 474 9.60 7.53 -20.80
C LEU A 474 10.10 6.09 -21.06
N PRO A 475 11.34 5.74 -20.68
CA PRO A 475 11.87 4.39 -20.92
C PRO A 475 11.09 3.27 -20.21
N TRP A 476 10.55 3.55 -19.02
CA TRP A 476 9.83 2.59 -18.18
C TRP A 476 8.53 3.19 -17.62
N HIS A 477 7.46 3.05 -18.40
CA HIS A 477 6.17 3.70 -18.09
C HIS A 477 5.63 3.41 -16.69
N PRO A 478 5.58 2.15 -16.18
CA PRO A 478 4.96 1.85 -14.89
C PRO A 478 5.59 2.56 -13.69
N GLU A 479 6.91 2.76 -13.72
CA GLU A 479 7.64 3.39 -12.60
C GLU A 479 7.91 4.88 -12.80
N MET A 480 7.63 5.42 -14.01
CA MET A 480 7.95 6.81 -14.36
C MET A 480 6.73 7.71 -14.58
N THR A 481 5.51 7.17 -14.63
CA THR A 481 4.27 7.93 -14.73
C THR A 481 3.76 8.28 -13.34
N LEU A 482 4.12 9.46 -12.83
CA LEU A 482 3.99 9.83 -11.42
C LEU A 482 2.97 10.95 -11.14
N LEU A 483 2.00 11.19 -12.03
CA LEU A 483 0.98 12.22 -11.80
C LEU A 483 0.09 11.87 -10.59
N PRO A 484 0.09 12.67 -9.50
CA PRO A 484 -0.79 12.45 -8.35
C PRO A 484 -2.22 12.96 -8.59
N GLY A 485 -2.44 13.70 -9.65
CA GLY A 485 -3.67 14.34 -10.06
C GLY A 485 -3.55 15.87 -10.12
N PHE A 486 -4.03 16.48 -11.19
CA PHE A 486 -4.04 17.95 -11.33
C PHE A 486 -5.02 18.59 -10.35
N VAL A 487 -6.15 17.94 -10.07
CA VAL A 487 -7.10 18.38 -9.03
C VAL A 487 -6.41 18.40 -7.68
N LEU A 488 -5.63 17.36 -7.36
CA LEU A 488 -4.88 17.30 -6.10
C LEU A 488 -3.83 18.42 -6.03
N TYR A 489 -3.08 18.65 -7.11
CA TYR A 489 -2.14 19.79 -7.18
C TYR A 489 -2.82 21.14 -6.94
N ALA A 490 -3.96 21.38 -7.60
CA ALA A 490 -4.72 22.63 -7.45
C ALA A 490 -5.23 22.81 -6.01
N LEU A 491 -5.78 21.75 -5.39
CA LEU A 491 -6.26 21.79 -4.02
C LEU A 491 -5.11 21.97 -3.01
N ALA A 492 -3.97 21.33 -3.22
CA ALA A 492 -2.79 21.49 -2.39
C ALA A 492 -2.20 22.89 -2.50
N ALA A 493 -2.11 23.45 -3.71
CA ALA A 493 -1.72 24.84 -3.95
C ALA A 493 -2.68 25.81 -3.25
N GLY A 494 -4.00 25.61 -3.39
CA GLY A 494 -5.00 26.35 -2.62
C GLY A 494 -4.78 26.23 -1.11
N GLY A 495 -4.34 25.07 -0.63
CA GLY A 495 -4.02 24.79 0.77
C GLY A 495 -2.83 25.56 1.32
N LEU A 496 -1.94 26.07 0.46
CA LEU A 496 -0.84 26.96 0.88
C LEU A 496 -1.35 28.36 1.23
N PHE A 497 -2.42 28.81 0.60
CA PHE A 497 -3.00 30.15 0.83
C PHE A 497 -4.18 30.11 1.82
N PHE A 498 -5.09 29.14 1.66
CA PHE A 498 -6.31 29.01 2.46
C PHE A 498 -6.34 27.66 3.16
N SER A 499 -6.12 27.64 4.46
CA SER A 499 -6.05 26.37 5.19
C SER A 499 -6.35 26.55 6.67
N VAL A 500 -6.84 25.48 7.30
CA VAL A 500 -6.94 25.39 8.76
C VAL A 500 -5.58 25.17 9.43
N TRP A 501 -4.55 24.85 8.67
CA TRP A 501 -3.19 24.69 9.18
C TRP A 501 -2.49 26.03 9.34
N ARG A 502 -1.66 26.17 10.38
CA ARG A 502 -0.79 27.34 10.56
C ARG A 502 0.23 27.42 9.42
N LEU A 503 0.64 28.62 9.03
CA LEU A 503 1.59 28.83 7.91
C LEU A 503 2.85 27.95 8.03
N ARG A 504 3.48 27.89 9.20
CA ARG A 504 4.64 27.02 9.42
C ARG A 504 4.40 25.55 9.08
N HIS A 505 3.20 25.01 9.36
CA HIS A 505 2.86 23.63 9.05
C HIS A 505 2.63 23.44 7.55
N ARG A 506 2.03 24.43 6.87
CA ARG A 506 1.88 24.43 5.40
C ARG A 506 3.24 24.42 4.71
N LEU A 507 4.17 25.27 5.17
CA LEU A 507 5.55 25.32 4.64
C LEU A 507 6.33 24.05 4.91
N LEU A 508 6.15 23.41 6.08
CA LEU A 508 6.76 22.10 6.38
C LEU A 508 6.20 21.00 5.47
N LEU A 509 4.88 20.99 5.23
CA LEU A 509 4.27 20.03 4.30
C LEU A 509 4.78 20.26 2.87
N LEU A 510 4.88 21.52 2.42
CA LEU A 510 5.45 21.86 1.11
C LEU A 510 6.93 21.42 1.01
N ALA A 511 7.73 21.72 2.03
CA ALA A 511 9.12 21.26 2.07
C ALA A 511 9.22 19.71 1.99
N GLY A 512 8.33 19.01 2.68
CA GLY A 512 8.21 17.56 2.58
C GLY A 512 7.83 17.10 1.17
N VAL A 513 6.88 17.75 0.52
CA VAL A 513 6.49 17.47 -0.89
C VAL A 513 7.71 17.62 -1.80
N LEU A 514 8.39 18.75 -1.74
CA LEU A 514 9.57 19.02 -2.59
C LEU A 514 10.70 18.02 -2.32
N LEU A 515 10.96 17.72 -1.05
CA LEU A 515 11.97 16.75 -0.66
C LEU A 515 11.66 15.36 -1.21
N THR A 516 10.44 14.87 -1.03
CA THR A 516 10.05 13.53 -1.50
C THR A 516 10.00 13.44 -3.02
N MET A 517 9.63 14.52 -3.74
CA MET A 517 9.73 14.59 -5.20
C MET A 517 11.19 14.50 -5.67
N VAL A 518 12.10 15.24 -5.03
CA VAL A 518 13.54 15.20 -5.36
C VAL A 518 14.10 13.79 -5.14
N PHE A 519 13.78 13.13 -4.03
CA PHE A 519 14.19 11.75 -3.79
C PHE A 519 13.57 10.75 -4.75
N ALA A 520 12.31 10.98 -5.15
CA ALA A 520 11.63 10.14 -6.13
C ALA A 520 12.28 10.20 -7.53
N MET A 521 13.00 11.28 -7.86
CA MET A 521 13.77 11.38 -9.12
C MET A 521 15.02 10.48 -9.14
N GLY A 522 15.41 9.89 -8.01
CA GLY A 522 16.56 8.99 -7.94
C GLY A 522 17.83 9.65 -8.49
N THR A 523 18.46 9.00 -9.48
CA THR A 523 19.68 9.50 -10.12
C THR A 523 19.42 10.63 -11.15
N ARG A 524 18.16 10.92 -11.52
CA ARG A 524 17.86 12.02 -12.47
C ARG A 524 18.02 13.41 -11.86
N PHE A 525 18.14 13.52 -10.54
CA PHE A 525 18.41 14.80 -9.88
C PHE A 525 19.91 14.90 -9.53
N PHE A 526 20.68 15.65 -10.33
CA PHE A 526 22.13 15.83 -10.19
C PHE A 526 22.88 14.48 -10.02
N ASP A 527 22.58 13.52 -10.89
CA ASP A 527 23.11 12.15 -10.88
C ASP A 527 22.94 11.43 -9.54
N GLY A 528 21.99 11.90 -8.72
CA GLY A 528 21.73 11.36 -7.39
C GLY A 528 22.76 11.70 -6.33
N THR A 529 23.83 12.43 -6.67
CA THR A 529 25.01 12.67 -5.81
C THR A 529 24.64 13.27 -4.44
N PHE A 530 23.66 14.17 -4.39
CA PHE A 530 23.24 14.83 -3.15
C PHE A 530 21.97 14.24 -2.54
N THR A 531 21.41 13.19 -3.13
CA THR A 531 20.10 12.66 -2.75
C THR A 531 20.11 11.15 -2.59
N TYR A 532 19.99 10.41 -3.68
CA TYR A 532 19.77 8.97 -3.65
C TYR A 532 21.06 8.17 -3.41
N VAL A 533 22.19 8.59 -4.01
CA VAL A 533 23.46 7.88 -3.90
C VAL A 533 23.95 7.78 -2.44
N PRO A 534 23.94 8.86 -1.61
CA PRO A 534 24.27 8.74 -0.20
C PRO A 534 23.38 7.78 0.60
N LEU A 535 22.09 7.68 0.24
CA LEU A 535 21.20 6.72 0.87
C LEU A 535 21.57 5.29 0.46
N PHE A 536 21.82 5.09 -0.83
CA PHE A 536 22.21 3.81 -1.41
C PHE A 536 23.50 3.26 -0.78
N GLU A 537 24.51 4.10 -0.63
CA GLU A 537 25.83 3.68 -0.14
C GLU A 537 25.90 3.54 1.39
N HIS A 538 25.13 4.33 2.14
CA HIS A 538 25.34 4.45 3.58
C HIS A 538 24.19 3.92 4.44
N LEU A 539 22.97 3.78 3.88
CA LEU A 539 21.83 3.33 4.66
C LEU A 539 21.54 1.84 4.43
N PRO A 540 21.54 1.01 5.49
CA PRO A 540 21.30 -0.42 5.38
C PRO A 540 19.99 -0.76 4.64
N GLY A 541 20.07 -1.63 3.64
CA GLY A 541 18.94 -2.11 2.85
C GLY A 541 18.42 -1.12 1.81
N TRP A 542 18.93 0.12 1.76
CA TRP A 542 18.50 1.09 0.76
C TRP A 542 18.93 0.69 -0.66
N SER A 543 20.07 0.02 -0.79
CA SER A 543 20.59 -0.53 -2.04
C SER A 543 19.65 -1.57 -2.69
N ALA A 544 18.76 -2.20 -1.91
CA ALA A 544 17.76 -3.12 -2.44
C ALA A 544 16.57 -2.43 -3.15
N LEU A 545 16.39 -1.11 -2.96
CA LEU A 545 15.28 -0.34 -3.51
C LEU A 545 15.63 0.22 -4.89
N ARG A 546 15.21 -0.49 -5.96
CA ARG A 546 15.52 -0.08 -7.35
C ARG A 546 14.61 0.98 -7.95
N THR A 547 13.46 1.26 -7.35
CA THR A 547 12.39 2.09 -7.92
C THR A 547 12.13 3.34 -7.08
N PRO A 548 12.96 4.40 -7.22
CA PRO A 548 12.82 5.62 -6.43
C PRO A 548 11.48 6.33 -6.64
N GLY A 549 10.86 6.18 -7.82
CA GLY A 549 9.53 6.74 -8.15
C GLY A 549 8.44 6.38 -7.14
N ARG A 550 8.56 5.25 -6.45
CA ARG A 550 7.59 4.82 -5.41
C ARG A 550 7.56 5.72 -4.17
N LEU A 551 8.59 6.56 -3.97
CA LEU A 551 8.56 7.62 -2.94
C LEU A 551 7.47 8.67 -3.21
N MET A 552 6.88 8.69 -4.40
CA MET A 552 5.69 9.47 -4.74
C MET A 552 4.51 9.20 -3.80
N LEU A 553 4.48 8.05 -3.14
CA LEU A 553 3.53 7.73 -2.09
C LEU A 553 3.51 8.79 -0.97
N TRP A 554 4.70 9.22 -0.52
CA TRP A 554 4.85 10.26 0.49
C TRP A 554 4.43 11.62 -0.02
N THR A 555 4.82 11.96 -1.25
CA THR A 555 4.41 13.18 -1.93
C THR A 555 2.89 13.28 -1.99
N THR A 556 2.23 12.21 -2.42
CA THR A 556 0.76 12.14 -2.52
C THR A 556 0.07 12.30 -1.16
N LEU A 557 0.62 11.68 -0.11
CA LEU A 557 0.11 11.84 1.26
C LEU A 557 0.20 13.29 1.75
N LEU A 558 1.34 13.93 1.54
CA LEU A 558 1.58 15.32 1.96
C LEU A 558 0.73 16.33 1.17
N LEU A 559 0.58 16.14 -0.15
CA LEU A 559 -0.35 16.91 -0.98
C LEU A 559 -1.79 16.73 -0.50
N GLY A 560 -2.20 15.48 -0.19
CA GLY A 560 -3.51 15.17 0.37
C GLY A 560 -3.77 15.90 1.70
N LEU A 561 -2.77 16.02 2.56
CA LEU A 561 -2.88 16.79 3.81
C LEU A 561 -3.02 18.29 3.55
N LEU A 562 -2.28 18.87 2.60
CA LEU A 562 -2.46 20.27 2.18
C LEU A 562 -3.87 20.51 1.65
N ALA A 563 -4.35 19.66 0.75
CA ALA A 563 -5.70 19.70 0.19
C ALA A 563 -6.78 19.56 1.28
N ALA A 564 -6.59 18.65 2.25
CA ALA A 564 -7.49 18.49 3.39
C ALA A 564 -7.63 19.77 4.22
N GLY A 565 -6.52 20.49 4.40
CA GLY A 565 -6.52 21.78 5.08
C GLY A 565 -7.33 22.85 4.35
N ALA A 566 -7.20 22.93 3.02
CA ALA A 566 -7.96 23.84 2.15
C ALA A 566 -9.46 23.55 2.19
N VAL A 567 -9.83 22.28 1.93
CA VAL A 567 -11.23 21.85 1.88
C VAL A 567 -11.91 22.00 3.24
N THR A 568 -11.17 21.80 4.34
CA THR A 568 -11.69 22.05 5.67
C THR A 568 -11.97 23.55 5.89
N ALA A 569 -11.04 24.43 5.49
CA ALA A 569 -11.26 25.89 5.60
C ALA A 569 -12.45 26.33 4.76
N LEU A 570 -12.59 25.82 3.53
CA LEU A 570 -13.76 26.06 2.68
C LEU A 570 -15.06 25.63 3.37
N THR A 571 -15.09 24.41 3.93
CA THR A 571 -16.27 23.85 4.59
C THR A 571 -16.64 24.67 5.84
N ASP A 572 -15.65 25.05 6.66
CA ASP A 572 -15.87 25.88 7.84
C ASP A 572 -16.42 27.27 7.43
N ARG A 573 -15.87 27.89 6.37
CA ARG A 573 -16.36 29.16 5.86
C ARG A 573 -17.78 29.08 5.30
N VAL A 574 -18.12 28.03 4.57
CA VAL A 574 -19.48 27.80 4.08
C VAL A 574 -20.47 27.65 5.24
N ARG A 575 -20.09 26.92 6.31
CA ARG A 575 -20.92 26.79 7.50
C ARG A 575 -21.17 28.13 8.19
N GLU A 576 -20.15 28.95 8.34
CA GLU A 576 -20.28 30.31 8.90
C GLU A 576 -21.24 31.17 8.08
N LEU A 577 -21.03 31.21 6.75
CA LEU A 577 -21.88 31.99 5.84
C LEU A 577 -23.34 31.51 5.83
N THR A 578 -23.58 30.20 5.91
CA THR A 578 -24.94 29.67 5.95
C THR A 578 -25.63 29.85 7.30
N ALA A 579 -24.88 29.91 8.40
CA ALA A 579 -25.43 30.18 9.74
C ALA A 579 -25.89 31.64 9.93
N GLN A 580 -25.28 32.59 9.19
CA GLN A 580 -25.59 34.01 9.30
C GLN A 580 -26.76 34.49 8.44
N ARG A 581 -27.31 33.65 7.57
CA ARG A 581 -28.38 34.02 6.63
C ARG A 581 -29.77 33.61 7.14
N ILE A 582 -30.72 34.52 7.09
CA ILE A 582 -32.15 34.28 7.37
C ILE A 582 -32.95 34.84 6.19
N PRO A 583 -33.70 34.02 5.41
CA PRO A 583 -33.78 32.56 5.45
C PRO A 583 -32.44 31.90 4.99
N SER A 584 -32.21 30.65 5.41
CA SER A 584 -30.95 29.93 5.16
C SER A 584 -30.75 29.44 3.70
N TRP A 585 -31.48 29.99 2.76
CA TRP A 585 -31.36 29.73 1.31
C TRP A 585 -30.29 30.61 0.66
N PRO A 586 -29.38 30.09 -0.18
CA PRO A 586 -29.24 28.74 -0.74
C PRO A 586 -28.35 27.77 0.08
N GLY A 587 -28.48 27.78 1.40
CA GLY A 587 -27.62 27.00 2.30
C GLY A 587 -27.42 25.53 1.96
N PRO A 588 -28.47 24.75 1.58
CA PRO A 588 -28.30 23.34 1.19
C PRO A 588 -27.39 23.16 -0.01
N TRP A 589 -27.59 23.93 -1.08
CA TRP A 589 -26.79 23.87 -2.29
C TRP A 589 -25.35 24.26 -2.06
N LEU A 590 -25.11 25.30 -1.27
CA LEU A 590 -23.75 25.72 -0.93
C LEU A 590 -23.03 24.68 -0.06
N ARG A 591 -23.74 23.97 0.82
CA ARG A 591 -23.21 22.81 1.57
C ARG A 591 -22.88 21.64 0.64
N MET A 592 -23.73 21.34 -0.33
CA MET A 592 -23.46 20.30 -1.34
C MET A 592 -22.24 20.66 -2.20
N ALA A 593 -22.06 21.94 -2.55
CA ALA A 593 -20.90 22.40 -3.31
C ALA A 593 -19.56 22.12 -2.59
N THR A 594 -19.55 21.97 -1.24
CA THR A 594 -18.35 21.58 -0.53
C THR A 594 -17.89 20.15 -0.81
N LEU A 595 -18.73 19.31 -1.42
CA LEU A 595 -18.39 17.95 -1.87
C LEU A 595 -17.70 17.95 -3.24
N LEU A 596 -17.73 19.06 -3.99
CA LEU A 596 -17.14 19.15 -5.33
C LEU A 596 -15.64 18.77 -5.35
N PRO A 597 -14.79 19.19 -4.42
CA PRO A 597 -13.39 18.75 -4.38
C PRO A 597 -13.26 17.21 -4.26
N LEU A 598 -14.09 16.58 -3.44
CA LEU A 598 -14.10 15.12 -3.29
C LEU A 598 -14.54 14.45 -4.59
N LEU A 599 -15.60 14.95 -5.22
CA LEU A 599 -16.09 14.42 -6.49
C LEU A 599 -15.03 14.53 -7.59
N LEU A 600 -14.38 15.69 -7.71
CA LEU A 600 -13.36 15.92 -8.74
C LEU A 600 -12.14 14.99 -8.58
N VAL A 601 -11.64 14.82 -7.34
CA VAL A 601 -10.54 13.88 -7.06
C VAL A 601 -10.97 12.45 -7.36
N THR A 602 -12.21 12.05 -7.03
CA THR A 602 -12.72 10.71 -7.33
C THR A 602 -12.82 10.47 -8.84
N VAL A 603 -13.33 11.45 -9.59
CA VAL A 603 -13.45 11.38 -11.05
C VAL A 603 -12.07 11.29 -11.71
N GLU A 604 -11.09 12.08 -11.24
CA GLU A 604 -9.73 12.04 -11.75
C GLU A 604 -9.03 10.70 -11.52
N GLY A 605 -9.41 9.97 -10.46
CA GLY A 605 -8.91 8.62 -10.16
C GLY A 605 -9.61 7.48 -10.90
N LEU A 606 -10.58 7.76 -11.80
CA LEU A 606 -11.24 6.72 -12.59
C LEU A 606 -10.24 6.06 -13.55
N ASN A 607 -10.38 4.74 -13.70
CA ASN A 607 -9.43 3.93 -14.44
C ASN A 607 -10.08 3.01 -15.47
N THR A 608 -9.22 2.42 -16.30
CA THR A 608 -9.53 1.39 -17.30
C THR A 608 -8.61 0.19 -17.12
N THR A 609 -8.19 -0.10 -15.88
CA THR A 609 -7.30 -1.22 -15.53
C THR A 609 -7.82 -2.53 -16.13
N PRO A 610 -7.04 -3.24 -16.96
CA PRO A 610 -7.44 -4.50 -17.56
C PRO A 610 -7.57 -5.60 -16.48
N HIS A 611 -8.37 -6.61 -16.76
CA HIS A 611 -8.57 -7.77 -15.90
C HIS A 611 -8.51 -9.04 -16.72
N PRO A 612 -7.29 -9.46 -17.15
CA PRO A 612 -7.12 -10.67 -17.95
C PRO A 612 -7.52 -11.92 -17.17
N VAL A 613 -7.95 -12.94 -17.93
CA VAL A 613 -8.27 -14.26 -17.38
C VAL A 613 -6.97 -15.01 -17.09
N VAL A 614 -6.88 -15.55 -15.89
CA VAL A 614 -5.72 -16.34 -15.46
C VAL A 614 -5.73 -17.68 -16.15
N PRO A 615 -4.60 -18.14 -16.73
CA PRO A 615 -4.49 -19.47 -17.34
C PRO A 615 -4.78 -20.57 -16.31
N THR A 616 -5.57 -21.56 -16.72
CA THR A 616 -5.91 -22.71 -15.86
C THR A 616 -4.74 -23.65 -15.70
N GLN A 617 -4.65 -24.29 -14.52
CA GLN A 617 -3.61 -25.27 -14.25
C GLN A 617 -3.72 -26.48 -15.20
N PRO A 618 -2.66 -26.85 -15.94
CA PRO A 618 -2.64 -28.04 -16.77
C PRO A 618 -2.88 -29.33 -15.98
N ALA A 619 -3.67 -30.26 -16.54
CA ALA A 619 -3.92 -31.55 -15.89
C ALA A 619 -2.62 -32.36 -15.66
N ALA A 620 -1.69 -32.25 -16.60
CA ALA A 620 -0.36 -32.86 -16.55
C ALA A 620 0.41 -32.48 -15.29
N MET A 621 0.35 -31.21 -14.88
CA MET A 621 1.05 -30.75 -13.66
C MET A 621 0.50 -31.38 -12.39
N ARG A 622 -0.79 -31.75 -12.37
CA ARG A 622 -1.40 -32.46 -11.23
C ARG A 622 -1.02 -33.94 -11.15
N SER A 623 -0.65 -34.53 -12.28
CA SER A 623 -0.29 -35.96 -12.39
C SER A 623 1.22 -36.21 -12.31
N ALA A 624 2.04 -35.19 -12.47
CA ALA A 624 3.49 -35.28 -12.39
C ALA A 624 3.99 -35.34 -10.95
N GLU A 625 5.03 -36.12 -10.70
CA GLU A 625 5.70 -36.19 -9.41
C GLU A 625 6.77 -35.08 -9.31
N GLY A 626 6.75 -34.35 -8.18
CA GLY A 626 7.80 -33.36 -7.89
C GLY A 626 9.08 -33.98 -7.31
N PRO A 627 10.22 -33.32 -7.38
CA PRO A 627 10.46 -32.02 -8.03
C PRO A 627 10.26 -32.06 -9.55
N MET A 628 9.55 -31.08 -10.10
CA MET A 628 9.23 -31.02 -11.53
C MET A 628 9.70 -29.74 -12.21
N LEU A 629 10.00 -29.81 -13.49
CA LEU A 629 10.24 -28.68 -14.38
C LEU A 629 9.09 -28.55 -15.38
N VAL A 630 8.50 -27.38 -15.49
CA VAL A 630 7.49 -27.07 -16.51
C VAL A 630 8.14 -26.27 -17.64
N LEU A 631 7.99 -26.72 -18.88
CA LEU A 631 8.53 -26.10 -20.09
C LEU A 631 7.40 -25.64 -21.01
N PRO A 632 7.57 -24.52 -21.73
CA PRO A 632 8.69 -23.57 -21.69
C PRO A 632 8.83 -22.87 -20.34
N SER A 633 10.06 -22.46 -19.98
CA SER A 633 10.36 -21.68 -18.78
C SER A 633 10.89 -20.30 -19.15
N SER A 634 10.25 -19.28 -18.60
CA SER A 634 10.68 -17.87 -18.65
C SER A 634 10.20 -17.19 -17.38
N GLN A 635 10.72 -16.01 -17.07
CA GLN A 635 10.34 -15.31 -15.83
C GLN A 635 8.82 -15.10 -15.73
N SER A 636 8.15 -14.71 -16.81
CA SER A 636 6.71 -14.45 -16.81
C SER A 636 5.88 -15.74 -16.75
N LEU A 637 6.24 -16.76 -17.54
CA LEU A 637 5.52 -18.05 -17.55
C LEU A 637 5.67 -18.77 -16.22
N ASP A 638 6.83 -18.69 -15.60
CA ASP A 638 7.10 -19.34 -14.32
C ASP A 638 6.26 -18.77 -13.18
N GLN A 639 5.81 -17.51 -13.25
CA GLN A 639 4.86 -16.94 -12.28
C GLN A 639 3.49 -17.64 -12.34
N HIS A 640 3.06 -18.10 -13.52
CA HIS A 640 1.87 -18.98 -13.62
C HIS A 640 2.12 -20.35 -13.01
N VAL A 641 3.30 -20.94 -13.26
CA VAL A 641 3.67 -22.24 -12.66
C VAL A 641 3.68 -22.14 -11.13
N MET A 642 4.20 -21.03 -10.57
CA MET A 642 4.15 -20.76 -9.13
C MET A 642 2.70 -20.72 -8.63
N LEU A 643 1.79 -20.02 -9.32
CA LEU A 643 0.38 -19.99 -8.96
C LEU A 643 -0.25 -21.40 -9.05
N TRP A 644 0.01 -22.16 -10.11
CA TRP A 644 -0.51 -23.52 -10.29
C TRP A 644 0.01 -24.49 -9.22
N SER A 645 1.25 -24.28 -8.73
CA SER A 645 1.82 -25.12 -7.66
C SER A 645 1.08 -25.01 -6.33
N THR A 646 0.18 -24.01 -6.16
CA THR A 646 -0.68 -23.91 -4.97
C THR A 646 -1.66 -25.09 -4.82
N SER A 647 -1.81 -25.91 -5.86
CA SER A 647 -2.46 -27.24 -5.78
C SER A 647 -1.52 -28.26 -5.15
N GLY A 648 -1.50 -28.32 -3.81
CA GLY A 648 -0.70 -29.31 -3.06
C GLY A 648 0.78 -28.95 -2.87
N PHE A 649 1.23 -27.82 -3.38
CA PHE A 649 2.60 -27.28 -3.24
C PHE A 649 3.72 -28.28 -3.58
N PRO A 650 3.66 -29.00 -4.73
CA PRO A 650 4.78 -29.81 -5.16
C PRO A 650 6.01 -28.92 -5.39
N ASP A 651 7.20 -29.45 -5.17
CA ASP A 651 8.44 -28.76 -5.49
C ASP A 651 8.55 -28.58 -7.02
N VAL A 652 8.78 -27.34 -7.47
CA VAL A 652 8.98 -26.98 -8.89
C VAL A 652 10.28 -26.22 -9.06
N VAL A 653 10.99 -26.52 -10.15
CA VAL A 653 12.23 -25.84 -10.53
C VAL A 653 11.95 -24.41 -11.00
N ASN A 654 10.80 -24.23 -11.65
CA ASN A 654 10.33 -22.96 -12.16
C ASN A 654 10.23 -21.88 -11.06
N GLY A 655 10.50 -20.64 -11.46
CA GLY A 655 10.34 -19.50 -10.60
C GLY A 655 10.54 -18.17 -11.33
N GLY A 656 9.67 -17.19 -11.01
CA GLY A 656 9.74 -15.83 -11.51
C GLY A 656 9.57 -14.85 -10.38
N SER A 657 10.63 -14.11 -10.01
CA SER A 657 10.64 -13.22 -8.85
C SER A 657 11.54 -11.99 -9.07
N GLY A 658 12.09 -11.41 -8.01
CA GLY A 658 12.91 -10.18 -8.05
C GLY A 658 14.22 -10.30 -8.83
N PHE A 659 14.75 -11.51 -9.00
CA PHE A 659 15.90 -11.87 -9.83
C PHE A 659 15.80 -13.35 -10.21
N THR A 660 16.63 -13.79 -11.18
CA THR A 660 16.73 -15.20 -11.57
C THR A 660 18.03 -15.78 -11.00
N PRO A 661 17.97 -16.86 -10.19
CA PRO A 661 19.17 -17.59 -9.76
C PRO A 661 19.94 -18.18 -10.94
N ARG A 662 21.27 -18.19 -10.85
CA ARG A 662 22.13 -18.77 -11.92
C ARG A 662 21.76 -20.20 -12.25
N GLN A 663 21.40 -20.99 -11.24
CA GLN A 663 20.99 -22.37 -11.45
C GLN A 663 19.73 -22.48 -12.32
N LEU A 664 18.74 -21.60 -12.14
CA LEU A 664 17.55 -21.58 -13.00
C LEU A 664 17.90 -21.12 -14.44
N ASP A 665 18.83 -20.15 -14.59
CA ASP A 665 19.32 -19.78 -15.93
C ASP A 665 20.04 -20.94 -16.60
N ASP A 666 20.85 -21.71 -15.87
CA ASP A 666 21.49 -22.93 -16.38
C ASP A 666 20.46 -23.99 -16.76
N VAL A 667 19.43 -24.21 -15.93
CA VAL A 667 18.31 -25.12 -16.27
C VAL A 667 17.65 -24.68 -17.57
N ARG A 668 17.29 -23.39 -17.71
CA ARG A 668 16.65 -22.85 -18.92
C ARG A 668 17.53 -23.05 -20.13
N ARG A 669 18.85 -22.80 -20.00
CA ARG A 669 19.82 -22.96 -21.10
C ARG A 669 19.98 -24.43 -21.53
N VAL A 670 20.19 -25.33 -20.56
CA VAL A 670 20.42 -26.75 -20.83
C VAL A 670 19.14 -27.43 -21.32
N SER A 671 17.98 -27.02 -20.82
CA SER A 671 16.69 -27.62 -21.23
C SER A 671 16.26 -27.23 -22.65
N GLN A 672 16.91 -26.29 -23.32
CA GLN A 672 16.57 -25.94 -24.73
C GLN A 672 16.68 -27.11 -25.66
N SER A 673 17.57 -28.08 -25.37
CA SER A 673 17.75 -29.31 -26.18
C SER A 673 16.94 -30.50 -25.64
N PHE A 674 16.16 -30.33 -24.55
CA PHE A 674 15.37 -31.42 -24.00
C PHE A 674 14.31 -31.95 -25.00
N PRO A 675 14.14 -33.30 -25.12
CA PRO A 675 14.84 -34.36 -24.41
C PRO A 675 16.11 -34.83 -25.17
N ASP A 676 17.27 -34.60 -24.56
CA ASP A 676 18.54 -35.16 -24.99
C ASP A 676 19.34 -35.71 -23.80
N GLN A 677 20.40 -36.46 -24.01
CA GLN A 677 21.20 -37.09 -22.98
C GLN A 677 21.71 -36.06 -21.94
N THR A 678 22.23 -34.94 -22.43
CA THR A 678 22.82 -33.89 -21.56
C THR A 678 21.80 -33.24 -20.67
N SER A 679 20.64 -32.85 -21.19
CA SER A 679 19.58 -32.23 -20.43
C SER A 679 18.94 -33.18 -19.41
N VAL A 680 18.75 -34.47 -19.80
CA VAL A 680 18.20 -35.49 -18.90
C VAL A 680 19.15 -35.77 -17.73
N GLU A 681 20.45 -35.98 -18.00
CA GLU A 681 21.46 -36.21 -16.95
C GLU A 681 21.60 -35.01 -16.02
N TYR A 682 21.63 -33.79 -16.58
CA TYR A 682 21.67 -32.56 -15.77
C TYR A 682 20.47 -32.43 -14.84
N LEU A 683 19.26 -32.61 -15.34
CA LEU A 683 18.03 -32.54 -14.53
C LEU A 683 17.99 -33.62 -13.47
N ARG A 684 18.44 -34.86 -13.77
CA ARG A 684 18.57 -35.92 -12.77
C ARG A 684 19.56 -35.55 -11.66
N THR A 685 20.68 -34.96 -12.01
CA THR A 685 21.70 -34.50 -11.03
C THR A 685 21.12 -33.45 -10.06
N LEU A 686 20.21 -32.61 -10.54
CA LEU A 686 19.49 -31.64 -9.69
C LEU A 686 18.39 -32.28 -8.85
N GLY A 687 18.04 -33.56 -9.08
CA GLY A 687 16.97 -34.26 -8.36
C GLY A 687 15.58 -34.04 -8.97
N VAL A 688 15.48 -33.55 -10.20
CA VAL A 688 14.21 -33.41 -10.94
C VAL A 688 13.69 -34.80 -11.28
N ARG A 689 12.41 -35.06 -11.01
CA ARG A 689 11.75 -36.35 -11.30
C ARG A 689 10.87 -36.33 -12.53
N SER A 690 10.31 -35.15 -12.85
CA SER A 690 9.41 -35.02 -14.00
C SER A 690 9.66 -33.72 -14.75
N VAL A 691 9.46 -33.78 -16.07
CA VAL A 691 9.38 -32.60 -16.94
C VAL A 691 8.00 -32.56 -17.57
N VAL A 692 7.30 -31.42 -17.44
CA VAL A 692 6.00 -31.20 -18.05
C VAL A 692 6.16 -30.22 -19.20
N LEU A 693 5.94 -30.66 -20.43
CA LEU A 693 6.06 -29.82 -21.64
C LEU A 693 4.68 -29.45 -22.16
N LEU A 694 4.37 -28.14 -22.16
CA LEU A 694 3.07 -27.59 -22.52
C LEU A 694 2.95 -27.43 -24.04
N ARG A 695 2.22 -28.32 -24.75
CA ARG A 695 2.07 -28.32 -26.22
C ARG A 695 1.58 -26.98 -26.76
N GLY A 696 0.62 -26.34 -26.10
CA GLY A 696 0.07 -25.05 -26.51
C GLY A 696 1.05 -23.88 -26.46
N GLN A 697 2.25 -24.08 -25.88
CA GLN A 697 3.27 -23.02 -25.69
C GLN A 697 4.60 -23.31 -26.37
N VAL A 698 4.72 -24.40 -27.13
CA VAL A 698 5.99 -24.78 -27.78
C VAL A 698 6.20 -24.14 -29.15
N ALA A 699 5.17 -23.58 -29.76
CA ALA A 699 5.28 -22.94 -31.08
C ALA A 699 6.36 -21.84 -31.10
N GLY A 700 7.27 -21.90 -32.06
CA GLY A 700 8.41 -20.98 -32.16
C GLY A 700 9.53 -21.19 -31.11
N THR A 701 9.47 -22.26 -30.32
CA THR A 701 10.51 -22.65 -29.37
C THR A 701 11.29 -23.87 -29.87
N PRO A 702 12.49 -24.18 -29.30
CA PRO A 702 13.22 -25.38 -29.64
C PRO A 702 12.42 -26.68 -29.44
N TRP A 703 11.48 -26.70 -28.54
CA TRP A 703 10.67 -27.88 -28.20
C TRP A 703 9.58 -28.19 -29.22
N GLU A 704 9.27 -27.29 -30.15
CA GLU A 704 8.32 -27.54 -31.23
C GLU A 704 8.72 -28.77 -32.07
N ILE A 705 10.04 -28.96 -32.26
CA ILE A 705 10.60 -30.08 -33.03
C ILE A 705 10.80 -31.32 -32.14
N THR A 706 11.21 -31.13 -30.89
CA THR A 706 11.64 -32.22 -30.02
C THR A 706 10.52 -32.83 -29.16
N ILE A 707 9.34 -32.21 -29.12
CA ILE A 707 8.22 -32.69 -28.28
C ILE A 707 7.78 -34.12 -28.60
N ASP A 708 7.90 -34.53 -29.85
CA ASP A 708 7.56 -35.87 -30.34
C ASP A 708 8.79 -36.78 -30.59
N ALA A 709 9.98 -36.32 -30.13
CA ALA A 709 11.21 -37.11 -30.30
C ALA A 709 11.13 -38.43 -29.50
N PRO A 710 11.72 -39.54 -30.00
CA PRO A 710 11.80 -40.80 -29.32
C PRO A 710 12.69 -40.70 -28.08
N VAL A 711 12.28 -41.33 -26.97
CA VAL A 711 12.94 -41.22 -25.67
C VAL A 711 13.48 -42.53 -25.13
N GLU A 712 13.33 -43.63 -25.85
CA GLU A 712 13.66 -44.98 -25.45
C GLU A 712 15.15 -45.13 -25.08
N SER A 713 16.02 -44.45 -25.82
CA SER A 713 17.47 -44.46 -25.57
C SER A 713 17.92 -43.67 -24.37
N LEU A 714 17.05 -42.79 -23.83
CA LEU A 714 17.37 -41.87 -22.73
C LEU A 714 17.01 -42.46 -21.37
N GLY A 715 16.37 -43.62 -21.34
CA GLY A 715 15.92 -44.27 -20.09
C GLY A 715 14.88 -43.45 -19.32
N ILE A 716 14.04 -42.69 -20.04
CA ILE A 716 12.91 -41.90 -19.50
C ILE A 716 11.60 -42.42 -20.12
N SER A 717 10.50 -42.16 -19.42
CA SER A 717 9.17 -42.47 -19.95
C SER A 717 8.44 -41.22 -20.38
N ARG A 718 7.68 -41.30 -21.48
CA ARG A 718 6.88 -40.21 -22.05
C ARG A 718 5.41 -40.59 -21.99
N GLN A 719 4.57 -39.67 -21.45
CA GLN A 719 3.12 -39.85 -21.34
C GLN A 719 2.41 -38.59 -21.76
N GLU A 720 1.42 -38.69 -22.62
CA GLU A 720 0.55 -37.56 -22.99
C GLU A 720 -0.57 -37.42 -21.96
N VAL A 721 -0.78 -36.23 -21.45
CA VAL A 721 -1.82 -35.91 -20.46
C VAL A 721 -2.47 -34.58 -20.82
N GLY A 722 -3.65 -34.65 -21.43
CA GLY A 722 -4.36 -33.47 -21.92
C GLY A 722 -3.55 -32.74 -23.02
N ASP A 723 -3.34 -31.42 -22.83
CA ASP A 723 -2.56 -30.58 -23.75
C ASP A 723 -1.07 -30.46 -23.30
N ALA A 724 -0.52 -31.50 -22.71
CA ALA A 724 0.88 -31.53 -22.31
C ALA A 724 1.48 -32.92 -22.37
N VAL A 725 2.80 -32.98 -22.42
CA VAL A 725 3.59 -34.23 -22.35
C VAL A 725 4.33 -34.25 -21.01
N VAL A 726 4.19 -35.35 -20.27
CA VAL A 726 4.90 -35.60 -19.02
C VAL A 726 6.01 -36.59 -19.30
N TYR A 727 7.26 -36.20 -19.01
CA TYR A 727 8.42 -37.07 -19.02
C TYR A 727 8.79 -37.40 -17.58
N ARG A 728 8.97 -38.69 -17.25
CA ARG A 728 9.52 -39.14 -15.98
C ARG A 728 10.99 -39.48 -16.19
N LEU A 729 11.85 -38.81 -15.42
CA LEU A 729 13.30 -38.89 -15.54
C LEU A 729 13.89 -40.10 -14.79
#